data_dbd589ca161d0d99bce8fd47f8011eb2
#
_entry.id   dbd589ca161d0d99bce8fd47f8011eb2
#
_cell.length_a   1.000
_cell.length_b   1.000
_cell.length_c   1.000
_cell.angle_alpha   90.00
_cell.angle_beta   90.00
_cell.angle_gamma   90.00
#
_symmetry.space_group_name_H-M   'P 1'
#
loop_
_entity.id
_entity.type
_entity.pdbx_description
1 polymer ?
#
loop_
_entity_poly.entity_id
_entity_poly.type
_entity_poly.pdbx_seq_one_letter_code
_entity_poly.pdbx_strand_id
1 'polypeptide(L)'
;LWSAPGSVTANWSKSQTERYALFAMGQMQVKPKTVAGRERAPHDLQAGFFYEQQISRAYGLGANGLWILMGQLMNKHISELDRENPILSYDGNGVFTDTVRYNRLINWSEQSHFDRAFRNKLINEGRTDVYGKLIDERSFVDINSFKPEDFGVKLFNADELLNNGNGYVSYYGYDHLGRVVRGKPSIEDFLNNPDERKIGAFQPVYIAAWLQDQFQFKDLVFRLGLRMERYDANQVVMADPYSLYPIKTAGEVKTMNGLDINHPSNIGNDFKVYVNDLKSPTKVLGYRNGDKWYNADGSEQRNPEFIANNTTNGRIAPFLVDPNQDEITRDGLKDFTPAINLLPRIWFSFPLEPGKKTFYVSYDVLAQRPNSGASFLTIDELFYLKNRQGATISNGELQSRIKTDYEVGYKQIFGRTRNRGLEISASYSEIRKDFGLYQISQGYPVTYTTYRNIDFATITGFRAGMFMENIGRNDRGPLTLQLNYMLQFADGTGSNISSQAALIASNQPNLRNVIPLGELDIRHNIKGTATWAWRGGKDPVTKKNLYTGPIIGGKEVFKFASFSFIGNTYSGGPYTPTTQPVQIGAVQRAQIKGVPFGARLPWQYTLDMNITKGFSLRREGKQNPLLINVFVWVTNILNTKNVNSVYPYTGQPMDDGFLTSPAGQLVIQSQIDAQSYTDLYRVLLNSQTGMFGAPRQIRAGVRFNFN
;
A
#
# COMPACT_ATOMS: atom_id res chain seq x y z
N LEU A 1 24.21 3.14 8.32
CA LEU A 1 23.96 4.50 8.79
C LEU A 1 22.97 4.45 9.94
N TRP A 2 23.45 4.68 11.15
CA TRP A 2 22.66 4.55 12.36
C TRP A 2 22.20 5.92 12.82
N SER A 3 20.90 6.06 13.06
CA SER A 3 20.39 7.28 13.68
C SER A 3 20.81 7.28 15.13
N ALA A 4 21.54 8.31 15.56
CA ALA A 4 21.84 8.47 16.97
C ALA A 4 20.57 8.69 17.78
N PRO A 5 20.49 8.21 19.04
CA PRO A 5 19.39 8.56 19.93
C PRO A 5 19.24 10.08 20.02
N GLY A 6 18.01 10.57 19.82
CA GLY A 6 17.73 12.02 19.80
C GLY A 6 17.89 12.71 18.44
N SER A 7 18.22 11.98 17.35
CA SER A 7 18.18 12.56 16.01
C SER A 7 16.73 12.96 15.65
N VAL A 8 16.58 14.23 15.28
CA VAL A 8 15.29 14.79 14.90
C VAL A 8 14.95 14.39 13.47
N THR A 9 13.76 13.85 13.23
CA THR A 9 13.25 13.65 11.87
C THR A 9 12.89 15.02 11.29
N ALA A 10 13.56 15.40 10.22
CA ALA A 10 13.33 16.67 9.53
C ALA A 10 12.29 16.55 8.39
N ASN A 11 11.42 15.54 8.44
CA ASN A 11 10.35 15.36 7.49
C ASN A 11 9.05 15.91 8.07
N TRP A 12 8.34 16.71 7.27
CA TRP A 12 7.02 17.20 7.59
C TRP A 12 6.03 16.81 6.50
N SER A 13 4.87 16.34 6.89
CA SER A 13 3.82 15.98 5.94
C SER A 13 2.45 16.32 6.46
N LYS A 14 1.53 16.60 5.54
CA LYS A 14 0.10 16.69 5.81
C LYS A 14 -0.67 15.95 4.74
N SER A 15 -1.77 15.32 5.14
CA SER A 15 -2.72 14.70 4.23
C SER A 15 -4.14 15.08 4.64
N GLN A 16 -5.00 15.20 3.66
CA GLN A 16 -6.41 15.49 3.85
C GLN A 16 -7.21 14.62 2.90
N THR A 17 -8.18 13.89 3.44
CA THR A 17 -9.14 13.11 2.66
C THR A 17 -10.54 13.53 3.04
N GLU A 18 -11.30 14.02 2.07
CA GLU A 18 -12.72 14.31 2.18
C GLU A 18 -13.50 13.21 1.46
N ARG A 19 -14.60 12.79 2.04
CA ARG A 19 -15.44 11.74 1.47
C ARG A 19 -16.89 12.19 1.47
N TYR A 20 -17.47 12.21 0.29
CA TYR A 20 -18.90 12.48 0.08
C TYR A 20 -19.57 11.19 -0.33
N ALA A 21 -20.59 10.78 0.41
CA ALA A 21 -21.30 9.55 0.15
C ALA A 21 -22.82 9.78 0.19
N LEU A 22 -23.51 9.20 -0.78
CA LEU A 22 -24.98 9.12 -0.81
C LEU A 22 -25.37 7.65 -0.83
N PHE A 23 -26.24 7.28 0.08
CA PHE A 23 -26.79 5.93 0.18
C PHE A 23 -28.32 5.98 0.18
N ALA A 24 -28.92 5.16 -0.65
CA ALA A 24 -30.37 4.96 -0.67
C ALA A 24 -30.68 3.47 -0.73
N MET A 25 -31.66 3.01 0.05
CA MET A 25 -32.10 1.62 0.06
C MET A 25 -33.61 1.56 0.29
N GLY A 26 -34.28 0.71 -0.46
CA GLY A 26 -35.67 0.38 -0.31
C GLY A 26 -35.87 -1.13 -0.12
N GLN A 27 -36.82 -1.51 0.71
CA GLN A 27 -37.25 -2.90 0.90
C GLN A 27 -38.73 -3.00 0.74
N MET A 28 -39.18 -4.04 0.03
CA MET A 28 -40.56 -4.29 -0.24
C MET A 28 -40.87 -5.78 -0.15
N GLN A 29 -41.90 -6.13 0.62
CA GLN A 29 -42.40 -7.49 0.65
C GLN A 29 -43.55 -7.66 -0.38
N VAL A 30 -43.32 -8.53 -1.35
CA VAL A 30 -44.33 -8.89 -2.35
C VAL A 30 -44.96 -10.23 -1.99
N LYS A 31 -46.28 -10.23 -1.72
CA LYS A 31 -47.02 -11.47 -1.48
C LYS A 31 -47.63 -11.93 -2.80
N PRO A 32 -47.19 -13.05 -3.38
CA PRO A 32 -47.77 -13.56 -4.61
C PRO A 32 -49.23 -13.99 -4.38
N LYS A 33 -50.06 -13.80 -5.41
CA LYS A 33 -51.46 -14.23 -5.35
C LYS A 33 -51.54 -15.74 -5.13
N THR A 34 -52.51 -16.18 -4.31
CA THR A 34 -52.81 -17.58 -4.09
C THR A 34 -53.25 -18.22 -5.42
N VAL A 35 -52.55 -19.28 -5.86
CA VAL A 35 -52.86 -20.02 -7.05
C VAL A 35 -53.31 -21.42 -6.66
N ALA A 36 -54.46 -21.86 -7.09
CA ALA A 36 -55.05 -23.17 -6.78
C ALA A 36 -55.12 -23.49 -5.28
N GLY A 37 -55.49 -22.50 -4.44
CA GLY A 37 -55.63 -22.67 -2.98
C GLY A 37 -54.37 -22.84 -2.17
N ARG A 38 -53.17 -22.71 -2.80
CA ARG A 38 -51.87 -22.76 -2.11
C ARG A 38 -51.32 -21.37 -1.96
N GLU A 39 -51.08 -20.96 -0.72
CA GLU A 39 -50.31 -19.75 -0.43
C GLU A 39 -48.86 -19.92 -0.90
N ARG A 40 -48.37 -18.95 -1.66
CA ARG A 40 -46.96 -18.87 -2.03
C ARG A 40 -46.22 -18.02 -0.99
N ALA A 41 -45.00 -18.41 -0.69
CA ALA A 41 -44.15 -17.64 0.21
C ALA A 41 -43.89 -16.22 -0.33
N PRO A 42 -43.84 -15.22 0.53
CA PRO A 42 -43.56 -13.85 0.12
C PRO A 42 -42.12 -13.73 -0.41
N HIS A 43 -41.95 -12.83 -1.38
CA HIS A 43 -40.63 -12.35 -1.82
C HIS A 43 -40.28 -11.09 -1.04
N ASP A 44 -39.09 -11.03 -0.50
CA ASP A 44 -38.54 -9.87 0.18
C ASP A 44 -37.47 -9.23 -0.72
N LEU A 45 -37.95 -8.24 -1.48
CA LEU A 45 -37.15 -7.53 -2.47
C LEU A 45 -36.44 -6.35 -1.81
N GLN A 46 -35.14 -6.26 -1.99
CA GLN A 46 -34.30 -5.17 -1.52
C GLN A 46 -33.52 -4.58 -2.69
N ALA A 47 -33.65 -3.27 -2.91
CA ALA A 47 -32.88 -2.55 -3.92
C ALA A 47 -32.16 -1.37 -3.27
N GLY A 48 -30.98 -1.05 -3.78
CA GLY A 48 -30.23 0.08 -3.24
C GLY A 48 -29.25 0.67 -4.24
N PHE A 49 -28.83 1.87 -3.90
CA PHE A 49 -27.88 2.67 -4.65
C PHE A 49 -26.86 3.28 -3.71
N PHE A 50 -25.61 3.35 -4.14
CA PHE A 50 -24.51 3.97 -3.42
C PHE A 50 -23.67 4.80 -4.38
N TYR A 51 -23.41 6.04 -3.99
CA TYR A 51 -22.46 6.95 -4.65
C TYR A 51 -21.42 7.39 -3.64
N GLU A 52 -20.16 7.41 -4.04
CA GLU A 52 -19.07 7.91 -3.23
C GLU A 52 -18.09 8.69 -4.12
N GLN A 53 -17.71 9.87 -3.67
CA GLN A 53 -16.57 10.62 -4.20
C GLN A 53 -15.59 10.87 -3.07
N GLN A 54 -14.34 10.55 -3.29
CA GLN A 54 -13.25 10.87 -2.37
C GLN A 54 -12.40 11.99 -2.98
N ILE A 55 -11.99 12.96 -2.16
CA ILE A 55 -11.04 14.00 -2.55
C ILE A 55 -9.82 13.85 -1.65
N SER A 56 -8.69 13.42 -2.23
CA SER A 56 -7.46 13.15 -1.50
C SER A 56 -6.39 14.16 -1.88
N ARG A 57 -5.75 14.74 -0.86
CA ARG A 57 -4.65 15.68 -0.96
C ARG A 57 -3.52 15.27 -0.05
N ALA A 58 -2.29 15.42 -0.51
CA ALA A 58 -1.10 15.22 0.33
C ALA A 58 0.00 16.21 -0.03
N TYR A 59 0.81 16.53 0.97
CA TYR A 59 2.01 17.34 0.84
C TYR A 59 3.06 16.81 1.79
N GLY A 60 4.26 16.58 1.30
CA GLY A 60 5.42 16.16 2.07
C GLY A 60 6.63 17.06 1.81
N LEU A 61 7.43 17.30 2.82
CA LEU A 61 8.65 18.09 2.77
C LEU A 61 9.78 17.39 3.52
N GLY A 62 10.91 17.17 2.85
CA GLY A 62 12.15 16.66 3.41
C GLY A 62 13.15 17.78 3.69
N ALA A 63 13.08 18.41 4.87
CA ALA A 63 13.85 19.62 5.16
C ALA A 63 15.38 19.44 5.08
N ASN A 64 15.91 18.29 5.51
CA ASN A 64 17.36 18.03 5.43
C ASN A 64 17.90 18.04 4.00
N GLY A 65 17.10 17.56 3.04
CA GLY A 65 17.46 17.57 1.63
C GLY A 65 17.51 18.97 1.03
N LEU A 66 16.71 19.92 1.54
CA LEU A 66 16.70 21.29 1.05
C LEU A 66 18.03 22.00 1.26
N TRP A 67 18.76 21.67 2.34
CA TRP A 67 20.08 22.27 2.56
C TRP A 67 21.08 21.88 1.47
N ILE A 68 21.05 20.61 1.06
CA ILE A 68 21.88 20.12 -0.05
C ILE A 68 21.46 20.78 -1.35
N LEU A 69 20.15 20.87 -1.60
CA LEU A 69 19.61 21.53 -2.81
C LEU A 69 20.02 23.00 -2.88
N MET A 70 19.93 23.75 -1.77
CA MET A 70 20.40 25.15 -1.72
C MET A 70 21.87 25.27 -2.13
N GLY A 71 22.74 24.36 -1.64
CA GLY A 71 24.15 24.31 -2.03
C GLY A 71 24.38 24.04 -3.51
N GLN A 72 23.54 23.22 -4.12
CA GLN A 72 23.60 22.91 -5.54
C GLN A 72 23.09 24.04 -6.44
N LEU A 73 22.09 24.79 -5.98
CA LEU A 73 21.45 25.86 -6.74
C LEU A 73 22.15 27.21 -6.60
N MET A 74 22.74 27.48 -5.41
CA MET A 74 23.41 28.74 -5.16
C MET A 74 24.70 28.89 -5.98
N ASN A 75 24.92 30.09 -6.54
CA ASN A 75 26.09 30.41 -7.35
C ASN A 75 26.27 29.59 -8.64
N LYS A 76 25.27 28.84 -9.08
CA LYS A 76 25.36 27.99 -10.28
C LYS A 76 25.77 28.77 -11.54
N HIS A 77 25.35 30.02 -11.63
CA HIS A 77 25.68 30.94 -12.72
C HIS A 77 27.10 31.51 -12.64
N ILE A 78 27.78 31.38 -11.49
CA ILE A 78 29.18 31.82 -11.29
C ILE A 78 30.06 30.61 -11.60
N SER A 79 30.52 30.47 -12.83
CA SER A 79 31.16 29.22 -13.28
C SER A 79 32.66 29.20 -12.97
N GLU A 80 33.46 29.89 -13.72
CA GLU A 80 34.91 29.78 -13.71
C GLU A 80 35.61 31.10 -13.39
N LEU A 81 36.93 31.04 -13.17
CA LEU A 81 37.78 32.22 -13.13
C LEU A 81 38.05 32.66 -14.57
N ASP A 82 37.96 33.97 -14.80
CA ASP A 82 38.36 34.61 -16.06
C ASP A 82 39.93 34.64 -16.12
N ARG A 83 40.50 33.52 -16.54
CA ARG A 83 41.96 33.33 -16.61
C ARG A 83 42.58 34.09 -17.77
N GLU A 84 41.79 34.51 -18.72
CA GLU A 84 42.26 35.31 -19.87
C GLU A 84 42.51 36.74 -19.49
N ASN A 85 41.87 37.26 -18.45
CA ASN A 85 42.01 38.67 -17.96
C ASN A 85 42.48 38.69 -16.50
N PRO A 86 43.74 38.37 -16.22
CA PRO A 86 44.30 38.39 -14.86
C PRO A 86 44.42 39.83 -14.33
N ILE A 87 44.10 40.02 -13.07
CA ILE A 87 44.26 41.31 -12.36
C ILE A 87 45.55 41.21 -11.55
N LEU A 88 46.56 41.92 -12.01
CA LEU A 88 47.86 41.98 -11.31
C LEU A 88 47.79 42.99 -10.17
N SER A 89 48.35 42.63 -9.01
CA SER A 89 48.42 43.50 -7.86
C SER A 89 49.82 44.14 -7.73
N TYR A 90 49.87 45.44 -7.49
CA TYR A 90 51.10 46.17 -7.34
C TYR A 90 51.11 46.87 -5.97
N ASP A 91 52.30 47.06 -5.37
CA ASP A 91 52.46 47.81 -4.13
C ASP A 91 52.37 49.33 -4.36
N GLY A 92 52.50 50.13 -3.29
CA GLY A 92 52.45 51.60 -3.37
C GLY A 92 53.58 52.21 -4.16
N ASN A 93 54.62 51.46 -4.49
CA ASN A 93 55.78 51.89 -5.30
C ASN A 93 55.71 51.39 -6.74
N GLY A 94 54.60 50.74 -7.12
CA GLY A 94 54.39 50.17 -8.46
C GLY A 94 55.12 48.87 -8.71
N VAL A 95 55.61 48.13 -7.69
CA VAL A 95 56.25 46.84 -7.84
C VAL A 95 55.16 45.75 -7.75
N PHE A 96 55.21 44.80 -8.67
CA PHE A 96 54.32 43.65 -8.68
C PHE A 96 54.44 42.83 -7.39
N THR A 97 53.35 42.62 -6.68
CA THR A 97 53.34 41.94 -5.36
C THR A 97 53.25 40.43 -5.45
N ASP A 98 53.52 39.85 -6.62
CA ASP A 98 53.39 38.40 -6.89
C ASP A 98 51.99 37.82 -6.62
N THR A 99 50.98 38.69 -6.62
CA THR A 99 49.58 38.32 -6.41
C THR A 99 48.77 38.58 -7.67
N VAL A 100 48.17 37.50 -8.21
CA VAL A 100 47.27 37.54 -9.36
C VAL A 100 45.86 37.21 -8.90
N ARG A 101 44.91 38.07 -9.20
CA ARG A 101 43.49 37.90 -8.94
C ARG A 101 42.79 37.68 -10.29
N TYR A 102 41.62 37.02 -10.22
CA TYR A 102 40.78 36.75 -11.38
C TYR A 102 39.36 37.15 -11.07
N ASN A 103 38.66 37.74 -12.04
CA ASN A 103 37.24 37.89 -11.97
C ASN A 103 36.54 36.53 -12.20
N ARG A 104 35.29 36.42 -11.84
CA ARG A 104 34.46 35.26 -12.14
C ARG A 104 33.73 35.46 -13.46
N LEU A 105 33.69 34.39 -14.27
CA LEU A 105 32.83 34.31 -15.45
C LEU A 105 31.39 34.04 -14.96
N ILE A 106 30.45 34.80 -15.45
CA ILE A 106 29.05 34.74 -15.05
C ILE A 106 28.20 34.38 -16.26
N ASN A 107 27.46 33.26 -16.14
CA ASN A 107 26.46 32.85 -17.10
C ASN A 107 25.04 33.04 -16.52
N TRP A 108 24.44 34.19 -16.78
CA TRP A 108 23.12 34.53 -16.24
C TRP A 108 22.01 33.59 -16.64
N SER A 109 22.15 32.84 -17.75
CA SER A 109 21.14 31.87 -18.19
C SER A 109 21.06 30.65 -17.29
N GLU A 110 22.13 30.38 -16.50
CA GLU A 110 22.18 29.26 -15.53
C GLU A 110 21.79 29.68 -14.10
N GLN A 111 21.46 30.96 -13.87
CA GLN A 111 21.05 31.40 -12.55
C GLN A 111 19.74 30.73 -12.15
N SER A 112 19.79 29.96 -11.06
CA SER A 112 18.59 29.31 -10.50
C SER A 112 17.57 30.32 -9.96
N HIS A 113 16.32 29.92 -9.85
CA HIS A 113 15.29 30.74 -9.21
C HIS A 113 15.62 30.98 -7.74
N PHE A 114 16.08 29.94 -7.03
CA PHE A 114 16.51 30.04 -5.63
C PHE A 114 17.63 31.06 -5.45
N ASP A 115 18.71 30.97 -6.25
CA ASP A 115 19.82 31.93 -6.17
C ASP A 115 19.32 33.35 -6.35
N ARG A 116 18.53 33.61 -7.39
CA ARG A 116 17.98 34.95 -7.68
C ARG A 116 17.10 35.45 -6.54
N ALA A 117 16.21 34.63 -6.03
CA ALA A 117 15.28 35.02 -4.96
C ALA A 117 16.02 35.30 -3.64
N PHE A 118 16.98 34.39 -3.28
CA PHE A 118 17.74 34.56 -2.04
C PHE A 118 18.71 35.74 -2.13
N ARG A 119 19.41 35.89 -3.24
CA ARG A 119 20.33 37.01 -3.49
C ARG A 119 19.59 38.38 -3.46
N ASN A 120 18.43 38.47 -4.08
CA ASN A 120 17.57 39.68 -4.02
C ASN A 120 17.15 39.99 -2.56
N LYS A 121 16.82 38.96 -1.78
CA LYS A 121 16.53 39.14 -0.34
C LYS A 121 17.75 39.73 0.39
N LEU A 122 18.94 39.17 0.18
CA LEU A 122 20.18 39.61 0.83
C LEU A 122 20.53 41.04 0.45
N ILE A 123 20.41 41.42 -0.83
CA ILE A 123 20.65 42.79 -1.34
C ILE A 123 19.65 43.75 -0.71
N ASN A 124 18.36 43.43 -0.67
CA ASN A 124 17.32 44.27 -0.10
C ASN A 124 17.48 44.48 1.43
N GLU A 125 18.02 43.49 2.12
CA GLU A 125 18.33 43.52 3.56
C GLU A 125 19.68 44.22 3.86
N GLY A 126 20.47 44.61 2.84
CA GLY A 126 21.78 45.19 3.01
C GLY A 126 22.80 44.28 3.66
N ARG A 127 22.71 42.98 3.42
CA ARG A 127 23.60 41.97 4.01
C ARG A 127 25.00 42.06 3.42
N THR A 128 25.99 41.69 4.25
CA THR A 128 27.39 41.62 3.84
C THR A 128 27.88 40.20 3.75
N ASP A 129 28.89 39.97 2.93
CA ASP A 129 29.65 38.73 2.89
C ASP A 129 30.51 38.54 4.15
N VAL A 130 31.25 37.40 4.24
CA VAL A 130 32.13 37.10 5.34
C VAL A 130 33.29 38.08 5.51
N TYR A 131 33.55 38.93 4.53
CA TYR A 131 34.56 39.97 4.52
C TYR A 131 34.00 41.36 4.81
N GLY A 132 32.70 41.48 5.12
CA GLY A 132 32.02 42.73 5.38
C GLY A 132 31.71 43.61 4.14
N LYS A 133 31.85 43.03 2.92
CA LYS A 133 31.44 43.67 1.65
C LYS A 133 29.96 43.45 1.42
N LEU A 134 29.21 44.47 0.99
CA LEU A 134 27.82 44.33 0.59
C LEU A 134 27.67 43.27 -0.52
N ILE A 135 26.72 42.39 -0.33
CA ILE A 135 26.37 41.37 -1.33
C ILE A 135 25.70 42.03 -2.50
N ASP A 136 26.18 41.78 -3.70
CA ASP A 136 25.66 42.21 -4.98
C ASP A 136 25.34 41.04 -5.91
N GLU A 137 24.90 41.30 -7.12
CA GLU A 137 24.52 40.25 -8.10
C GLU A 137 25.67 39.34 -8.50
N ARG A 138 26.93 39.78 -8.33
CA ARG A 138 28.15 39.03 -8.71
C ARG A 138 28.88 38.41 -7.52
N SER A 139 28.46 38.70 -6.32
CA SER A 139 29.11 38.20 -5.11
C SER A 139 28.94 36.68 -4.99
N PHE A 140 30.01 35.97 -4.67
CA PHE A 140 29.89 34.55 -4.28
C PHE A 140 29.24 34.46 -2.90
N VAL A 141 28.13 33.74 -2.79
CA VAL A 141 27.36 33.61 -1.55
C VAL A 141 27.56 32.21 -0.96
N ASP A 142 28.17 32.14 0.22
CA ASP A 142 28.27 30.88 0.98
C ASP A 142 27.02 30.71 1.85
N ILE A 143 26.17 29.77 1.48
CA ILE A 143 24.94 29.47 2.23
C ILE A 143 25.20 28.98 3.65
N ASN A 144 26.36 28.37 3.94
CA ASN A 144 26.70 27.93 5.28
C ASN A 144 27.00 29.08 6.26
N SER A 145 27.17 30.30 5.74
CA SER A 145 27.32 31.50 6.56
C SER A 145 26.01 32.06 7.11
N PHE A 146 24.87 31.53 6.67
CA PHE A 146 23.52 31.96 7.06
C PHE A 146 22.85 30.94 8.00
N LYS A 147 21.83 31.41 8.72
CA LYS A 147 21.06 30.59 9.64
C LYS A 147 19.85 29.95 8.94
N PRO A 148 19.32 28.82 9.45
CA PRO A 148 18.11 28.20 8.90
C PRO A 148 16.91 29.15 8.79
N GLU A 149 16.81 30.14 9.69
CA GLU A 149 15.72 31.14 9.70
C GLU A 149 15.77 32.09 8.52
N ASP A 150 16.94 32.24 7.88
CA ASP A 150 17.11 33.09 6.69
C ASP A 150 16.44 32.47 5.45
N PHE A 151 16.17 31.15 5.47
CA PHE A 151 15.64 30.40 4.36
C PHE A 151 14.17 30.06 4.52
N GLY A 152 13.52 29.78 3.40
CA GLY A 152 12.13 29.32 3.36
C GLY A 152 11.79 28.73 2.00
N VAL A 153 10.80 27.84 1.98
CA VAL A 153 10.37 27.13 0.75
C VAL A 153 9.92 28.13 -0.35
N LYS A 154 9.53 29.34 0.02
CA LYS A 154 9.12 30.41 -0.92
C LYS A 154 10.24 30.94 -1.81
N LEU A 155 11.49 30.61 -1.49
CA LEU A 155 12.64 31.03 -2.30
C LEU A 155 12.85 30.15 -3.53
N PHE A 156 12.19 28.98 -3.57
CA PHE A 156 12.28 28.02 -4.65
C PHE A 156 11.06 28.11 -5.56
N ASN A 157 11.24 27.75 -6.81
CA ASN A 157 10.11 27.39 -7.66
C ASN A 157 9.77 25.91 -7.56
N ALA A 158 8.68 25.49 -8.21
CA ALA A 158 8.21 24.12 -8.13
C ALA A 158 9.17 23.12 -8.80
N ASP A 159 9.76 23.49 -9.94
CA ASP A 159 10.64 22.62 -10.71
C ASP A 159 11.93 22.29 -9.94
N GLU A 160 12.52 23.30 -9.26
CA GLU A 160 13.67 23.10 -8.38
C GLU A 160 13.37 22.14 -7.22
N LEU A 161 12.20 22.29 -6.59
CA LEU A 161 11.78 21.42 -5.46
C LEU A 161 11.45 20.01 -5.90
N LEU A 162 10.92 19.82 -7.10
CA LEU A 162 10.66 18.50 -7.72
C LEU A 162 11.94 17.84 -8.22
N ASN A 163 13.02 18.60 -8.42
CA ASN A 163 14.39 18.16 -8.64
C ASN A 163 14.51 16.95 -9.59
N ASN A 164 14.00 17.07 -10.80
CA ASN A 164 14.03 16.00 -11.81
C ASN A 164 13.44 14.65 -11.34
N GLY A 165 12.42 14.70 -10.48
CA GLY A 165 11.76 13.52 -9.94
C GLY A 165 12.42 12.91 -8.70
N ASN A 166 13.54 13.47 -8.22
CA ASN A 166 14.14 13.17 -6.92
C ASN A 166 13.81 14.27 -5.90
N GLY A 167 12.55 14.67 -5.89
CA GLY A 167 12.06 15.86 -5.21
C GLY A 167 12.25 15.85 -3.71
N TYR A 168 12.48 17.02 -3.17
CA TYR A 168 12.49 17.29 -1.73
C TYR A 168 11.10 17.66 -1.21
N VAL A 169 10.16 17.91 -2.13
CA VAL A 169 8.71 17.97 -1.86
C VAL A 169 7.98 16.97 -2.70
N SER A 170 6.87 16.46 -2.18
CA SER A 170 5.88 15.67 -2.90
C SER A 170 4.51 16.23 -2.62
N TYR A 171 3.67 16.42 -3.63
CA TYR A 171 2.35 17.00 -3.44
C TYR A 171 1.35 16.62 -4.52
N TYR A 172 0.08 16.56 -4.11
CA TYR A 172 -1.08 16.56 -4.99
C TYR A 172 -2.26 17.21 -4.26
N GLY A 173 -3.05 18.01 -4.96
CA GLY A 173 -4.09 18.86 -4.35
C GLY A 173 -3.56 20.01 -3.49
N TYR A 174 -2.25 20.17 -3.47
CA TYR A 174 -1.52 21.32 -2.93
C TYR A 174 -0.53 21.82 -3.98
N ASP A 175 -0.09 23.07 -3.87
CA ASP A 175 1.05 23.58 -4.61
C ASP A 175 2.38 23.26 -3.90
N HIS A 176 3.50 23.59 -4.52
CA HIS A 176 4.85 23.36 -3.96
C HIS A 176 5.10 24.06 -2.61
N LEU A 177 4.30 25.08 -2.26
CA LEU A 177 4.35 25.77 -0.97
C LEU A 177 3.38 25.17 0.07
N GLY A 178 2.66 24.11 -0.28
CA GLY A 178 1.70 23.46 0.58
C GLY A 178 0.37 24.21 0.74
N ARG A 179 0.01 25.12 -0.18
CA ARG A 179 -1.31 25.79 -0.22
C ARG A 179 -2.28 24.92 -1.03
N VAL A 180 -3.54 24.89 -0.63
CA VAL A 180 -4.58 24.09 -1.32
C VAL A 180 -4.80 24.58 -2.75
N VAL A 181 -4.67 23.68 -3.70
CA VAL A 181 -5.06 23.91 -5.10
C VAL A 181 -6.55 23.61 -5.24
N ARG A 182 -7.32 24.61 -5.63
CA ARG A 182 -8.76 24.47 -5.88
C ARG A 182 -9.01 24.07 -7.33
N GLY A 183 -10.03 23.24 -7.52
CA GLY A 183 -10.40 22.75 -8.86
C GLY A 183 -9.48 21.62 -9.35
N LYS A 184 -9.50 21.39 -10.65
CA LYS A 184 -8.68 20.37 -11.34
C LYS A 184 -7.81 21.12 -12.35
N PRO A 185 -6.53 21.44 -12.00
CA PRO A 185 -5.62 22.08 -12.95
C PRO A 185 -5.47 21.18 -14.19
N SER A 186 -5.25 21.80 -15.34
CA SER A 186 -5.01 21.06 -16.57
C SER A 186 -3.60 20.45 -16.56
N ILE A 187 -3.36 19.51 -17.46
CA ILE A 187 -2.01 18.93 -17.62
C ILE A 187 -1.07 20.00 -18.19
N GLU A 188 -1.58 20.84 -19.06
CA GLU A 188 -0.85 21.97 -19.67
C GLU A 188 -0.38 22.96 -18.60
N ASP A 189 -1.17 23.18 -17.53
CA ASP A 189 -0.75 24.03 -16.39
C ASP A 189 0.50 23.45 -15.71
N PHE A 190 0.62 22.13 -15.62
CA PHE A 190 1.83 21.50 -15.10
C PHE A 190 2.98 21.56 -16.10
N LEU A 191 2.75 21.20 -17.36
CA LEU A 191 3.80 21.07 -18.38
C LEU A 191 4.44 22.43 -18.72
N ASN A 192 3.64 23.48 -18.82
CA ASN A 192 4.07 24.80 -19.33
C ASN A 192 4.45 25.81 -18.23
N ASN A 193 4.25 25.47 -16.95
CA ASN A 193 4.53 26.40 -15.85
C ASN A 193 5.51 25.78 -14.83
N PRO A 194 6.83 25.86 -15.07
CA PRO A 194 7.85 25.31 -14.17
C PRO A 194 7.87 25.99 -12.79
N ASP A 195 7.40 27.21 -12.69
CA ASP A 195 7.41 27.94 -11.41
C ASP A 195 6.36 27.41 -10.42
N GLU A 196 5.25 26.88 -10.93
CA GLU A 196 4.15 26.40 -10.06
C GLU A 196 3.90 24.90 -10.10
N ARG A 197 4.09 24.21 -11.26
CA ARG A 197 3.89 22.75 -11.45
C ARG A 197 2.69 22.22 -10.65
N LYS A 198 1.50 22.81 -10.84
CA LYS A 198 0.31 22.45 -10.08
C LYS A 198 -0.15 21.03 -10.36
N ILE A 199 -0.39 20.26 -9.31
CA ILE A 199 -0.93 18.89 -9.36
C ILE A 199 -2.26 18.88 -8.64
N GLY A 200 -3.32 18.44 -9.33
CA GLY A 200 -4.67 18.38 -8.78
C GLY A 200 -4.83 17.33 -7.67
N ALA A 201 -5.90 17.45 -6.88
CA ALA A 201 -6.29 16.44 -5.95
C ALA A 201 -6.80 15.17 -6.69
N PHE A 202 -6.56 13.99 -6.16
CA PHE A 202 -7.20 12.78 -6.64
C PHE A 202 -8.67 12.74 -6.22
N GLN A 203 -9.54 12.48 -7.18
CA GLN A 203 -10.99 12.55 -6.99
C GLN A 203 -11.71 11.31 -7.55
N PRO A 204 -11.34 10.08 -7.11
CA PRO A 204 -12.01 8.89 -7.59
C PRO A 204 -13.49 8.88 -7.25
N VAL A 205 -14.29 8.36 -8.17
CA VAL A 205 -15.74 8.22 -8.05
C VAL A 205 -16.11 6.74 -8.05
N TYR A 206 -16.97 6.36 -7.14
CA TYR A 206 -17.51 5.01 -7.04
C TYR A 206 -19.04 5.02 -7.02
N ILE A 207 -19.63 4.22 -7.88
CA ILE A 207 -21.08 4.07 -7.99
C ILE A 207 -21.42 2.59 -7.91
N ALA A 208 -22.44 2.25 -7.13
CA ALA A 208 -22.96 0.91 -7.07
C ALA A 208 -24.48 0.90 -6.98
N ALA A 209 -25.08 -0.08 -7.64
CA ALA A 209 -26.51 -0.38 -7.51
C ALA A 209 -26.69 -1.89 -7.30
N TRP A 210 -27.69 -2.27 -6.53
CA TRP A 210 -27.96 -3.68 -6.28
C TRP A 210 -29.45 -3.96 -6.18
N LEU A 211 -29.79 -5.19 -6.52
CA LEU A 211 -31.10 -5.79 -6.31
C LEU A 211 -30.91 -7.16 -5.66
N GLN A 212 -31.67 -7.45 -4.63
CA GLN A 212 -31.65 -8.73 -3.93
C GLN A 212 -33.09 -9.19 -3.68
N ASP A 213 -33.37 -10.48 -3.88
CA ASP A 213 -34.61 -11.15 -3.54
C ASP A 213 -34.33 -12.26 -2.52
N GLN A 214 -35.09 -12.28 -1.45
CA GLN A 214 -35.12 -13.39 -0.51
C GLN A 214 -36.51 -14.00 -0.50
N PHE A 215 -36.61 -15.31 -0.80
CA PHE A 215 -37.85 -16.03 -0.83
C PHE A 215 -37.67 -17.46 -0.30
N GLN A 216 -38.77 -18.07 0.08
CA GLN A 216 -38.81 -19.47 0.49
C GLN A 216 -39.54 -20.30 -0.56
N PHE A 217 -38.95 -21.40 -0.98
CA PHE A 217 -39.58 -22.40 -1.82
C PHE A 217 -39.58 -23.74 -1.09
N LYS A 218 -40.77 -24.18 -0.64
CA LYS A 218 -40.93 -25.31 0.29
C LYS A 218 -40.07 -25.04 1.56
N ASP A 219 -39.14 -25.93 1.85
CA ASP A 219 -38.24 -25.82 3.02
C ASP A 219 -36.91 -25.09 2.70
N LEU A 220 -36.67 -24.72 1.43
CA LEU A 220 -35.50 -24.03 1.00
C LEU A 220 -35.66 -22.51 1.11
N VAL A 221 -34.71 -21.82 1.70
CA VAL A 221 -34.61 -20.36 1.71
C VAL A 221 -33.54 -19.93 0.73
N PHE A 222 -33.94 -19.12 -0.24
CA PHE A 222 -33.08 -18.55 -1.26
C PHE A 222 -32.85 -17.06 -1.00
N ARG A 223 -31.62 -16.61 -1.25
CA ARG A 223 -31.29 -15.21 -1.36
C ARG A 223 -30.45 -15.03 -2.64
N LEU A 224 -31.05 -14.35 -3.61
CA LEU A 224 -30.44 -14.09 -4.91
C LEU A 224 -30.19 -12.58 -5.02
N GLY A 225 -29.00 -12.18 -5.37
CA GLY A 225 -28.63 -10.77 -5.52
C GLY A 225 -27.74 -10.55 -6.72
N LEU A 226 -27.87 -9.36 -7.29
CA LEU A 226 -26.98 -8.84 -8.30
C LEU A 226 -26.58 -7.43 -7.91
N ARG A 227 -25.27 -7.18 -7.87
CA ARG A 227 -24.70 -5.87 -7.65
C ARG A 227 -23.90 -5.46 -8.88
N MET A 228 -24.08 -4.23 -9.31
CA MET A 228 -23.33 -3.59 -10.36
C MET A 228 -22.49 -2.47 -9.72
N GLU A 229 -21.20 -2.43 -10.04
CA GLU A 229 -20.26 -1.43 -9.54
C GLU A 229 -19.50 -0.78 -10.68
N ARG A 230 -19.35 0.54 -10.62
CA ARG A 230 -18.47 1.34 -11.49
C ARG A 230 -17.46 2.08 -10.63
N TYR A 231 -16.18 1.82 -10.87
CA TYR A 231 -15.09 2.57 -10.30
C TYR A 231 -14.44 3.43 -11.38
N ASP A 232 -14.30 4.72 -11.10
CA ASP A 232 -13.64 5.71 -11.94
C ASP A 232 -12.54 6.36 -11.15
N ALA A 233 -11.28 6.11 -11.54
CA ALA A 233 -10.12 6.72 -10.88
C ALA A 233 -10.05 8.24 -11.12
N ASN A 234 -10.78 8.76 -12.13
CA ASN A 234 -10.88 10.17 -12.49
C ASN A 234 -9.52 10.87 -12.59
N GLN A 235 -8.59 10.21 -13.22
CA GLN A 235 -7.22 10.69 -13.41
C GLN A 235 -6.74 10.44 -14.85
N VAL A 236 -5.65 11.08 -15.20
CA VAL A 236 -4.97 10.88 -16.46
C VAL A 236 -3.94 9.77 -16.31
N VAL A 237 -3.78 8.95 -17.32
CA VAL A 237 -2.90 7.78 -17.37
C VAL A 237 -2.09 7.79 -18.66
N MET A 238 -1.05 6.96 -18.76
CA MET A 238 -0.28 6.81 -20.00
C MET A 238 -1.18 6.29 -21.12
N ALA A 239 -1.05 6.84 -22.33
CA ALA A 239 -1.74 6.33 -23.52
C ALA A 239 -1.19 4.95 -23.90
N ASP A 240 0.11 4.73 -23.75
CA ASP A 240 0.82 3.49 -23.99
C ASP A 240 1.80 3.18 -22.84
N PRO A 241 1.65 2.07 -22.11
CA PRO A 241 2.57 1.73 -21.03
C PRO A 241 4.01 1.45 -21.47
N TYR A 242 4.24 1.21 -22.75
CA TYR A 242 5.59 0.98 -23.30
C TYR A 242 6.26 2.23 -23.89
N SER A 243 5.57 3.37 -23.92
CA SER A 243 6.20 4.61 -24.39
C SER A 243 5.55 5.84 -23.80
N LEU A 244 6.39 6.77 -23.31
CA LEU A 244 5.93 8.11 -22.91
C LEU A 244 5.52 8.97 -24.12
N TYR A 245 5.99 8.60 -25.33
CA TYR A 245 5.81 9.38 -26.54
C TYR A 245 4.96 8.62 -27.57
N PRO A 246 4.16 9.31 -28.39
CA PRO A 246 3.33 8.67 -29.40
C PRO A 246 4.16 7.86 -30.41
N ILE A 247 3.75 6.60 -30.64
CA ILE A 247 4.36 5.68 -31.61
C ILE A 247 3.44 5.54 -32.82
N LYS A 248 4.00 5.64 -34.02
CA LYS A 248 3.28 5.39 -35.27
C LYS A 248 2.74 3.96 -35.32
N THR A 249 1.57 3.82 -35.88
CA THR A 249 0.91 2.53 -36.10
C THR A 249 1.24 1.98 -37.50
N ALA A 250 1.05 0.68 -37.72
CA ALA A 250 1.24 0.07 -39.04
C ALA A 250 0.35 0.70 -40.12
N GLY A 251 -0.86 1.15 -39.77
CA GLY A 251 -1.75 1.87 -40.68
C GLY A 251 -1.22 3.24 -41.11
N GLU A 252 -0.41 3.89 -40.28
CA GLU A 252 0.22 5.19 -40.55
C GLU A 252 1.55 5.05 -41.32
N VAL A 253 2.26 3.92 -41.17
CA VAL A 253 3.59 3.68 -41.77
C VAL A 253 3.44 2.94 -43.08
N LYS A 254 3.11 3.64 -44.16
CA LYS A 254 2.99 3.05 -45.48
C LYS A 254 4.27 3.12 -46.31
N THR A 255 5.11 4.10 -46.01
CA THR A 255 6.40 4.30 -46.67
C THR A 255 7.50 4.59 -45.68
N MET A 256 8.74 4.23 -45.95
CA MET A 256 9.94 4.58 -45.19
C MET A 256 11.06 4.91 -46.18
N ASN A 257 11.65 6.10 -46.08
CA ASN A 257 12.68 6.60 -46.99
C ASN A 257 12.28 6.54 -48.46
N GLY A 258 10.99 6.78 -48.78
CA GLY A 258 10.46 6.76 -50.13
C GLY A 258 10.17 5.36 -50.72
N LEU A 259 10.35 4.31 -49.92
CA LEU A 259 10.02 2.93 -50.29
C LEU A 259 8.73 2.48 -49.61
N ASP A 260 7.87 1.78 -50.34
CA ASP A 260 6.62 1.22 -49.78
C ASP A 260 6.95 0.10 -48.79
N ILE A 261 6.24 0.09 -47.66
CA ILE A 261 6.32 -0.94 -46.66
C ILE A 261 5.08 -1.83 -46.72
N ASN A 262 5.30 -3.09 -47.01
CA ASN A 262 4.27 -4.12 -46.97
C ASN A 262 4.27 -4.77 -45.60
N HIS A 263 3.26 -4.47 -44.77
CA HIS A 263 3.06 -5.14 -43.48
C HIS A 263 2.53 -6.55 -43.70
N PRO A 264 2.93 -7.54 -42.84
CA PRO A 264 2.36 -8.88 -42.88
C PRO A 264 0.83 -8.84 -42.65
N SER A 265 0.12 -9.77 -43.31
CA SER A 265 -1.37 -9.78 -43.31
C SER A 265 -2.02 -9.95 -41.93
N ASN A 266 -1.29 -10.48 -40.96
CA ASN A 266 -1.75 -10.65 -39.58
C ASN A 266 -1.42 -9.44 -38.68
N ILE A 267 -0.76 -8.41 -39.18
CA ILE A 267 -0.49 -7.18 -38.47
C ILE A 267 -1.63 -6.18 -38.73
N GLY A 268 -2.36 -5.86 -37.68
CA GLY A 268 -3.44 -4.89 -37.74
C GLY A 268 -2.95 -3.45 -37.89
N ASN A 269 -3.79 -2.59 -38.42
CA ASN A 269 -3.48 -1.18 -38.64
C ASN A 269 -3.15 -0.40 -37.34
N ASP A 270 -3.60 -0.89 -36.20
CA ASP A 270 -3.42 -0.32 -34.87
C ASP A 270 -2.13 -0.77 -34.17
N PHE A 271 -1.39 -1.74 -34.75
CA PHE A 271 -0.15 -2.25 -34.16
C PHE A 271 0.94 -1.17 -34.18
N LYS A 272 1.63 -1.01 -33.06
CA LYS A 272 2.77 -0.07 -32.92
C LYS A 272 3.99 -0.60 -33.63
N VAL A 273 4.68 0.26 -34.38
CA VAL A 273 5.84 -0.09 -35.25
C VAL A 273 7.15 0.19 -34.50
N TYR A 274 8.07 -0.75 -34.58
CA TYR A 274 9.43 -0.65 -34.03
C TYR A 274 10.47 -0.78 -35.14
N VAL A 275 11.51 0.06 -35.08
CA VAL A 275 12.49 0.25 -36.19
C VAL A 275 13.92 0.01 -35.71
N ASN A 276 14.85 -0.02 -36.64
CA ASN A 276 16.27 -0.24 -36.34
C ASN A 276 16.98 0.99 -35.75
N ASP A 277 16.54 2.19 -36.07
CA ASP A 277 17.10 3.43 -35.59
C ASP A 277 15.99 4.45 -35.28
N LEU A 278 16.11 5.13 -34.14
CA LEU A 278 15.08 6.06 -33.66
C LEU A 278 14.97 7.34 -34.53
N LYS A 279 16.13 7.89 -34.94
CA LYS A 279 16.20 9.17 -35.66
C LYS A 279 16.23 8.99 -37.17
N SER A 280 16.85 7.91 -37.64
CA SER A 280 17.04 7.62 -39.07
C SER A 280 16.60 6.19 -39.38
N PRO A 281 15.29 5.88 -39.23
CA PRO A 281 14.80 4.52 -39.44
C PRO A 281 14.94 4.10 -40.91
N THR A 282 15.50 2.91 -41.11
CA THR A 282 15.67 2.33 -42.46
C THR A 282 14.99 0.97 -42.61
N LYS A 283 14.60 0.35 -41.47
CA LYS A 283 14.02 -0.99 -41.48
C LYS A 283 13.04 -1.16 -40.31
N VAL A 284 11.90 -1.78 -40.58
CA VAL A 284 11.00 -2.27 -39.52
C VAL A 284 11.58 -3.55 -38.92
N LEU A 285 11.70 -3.60 -37.59
CA LEU A 285 12.19 -4.76 -36.85
C LEU A 285 11.06 -5.56 -36.22
N GLY A 286 9.93 -4.95 -35.96
CA GLY A 286 8.79 -5.64 -35.35
C GLY A 286 7.61 -4.74 -35.04
N TYR A 287 6.61 -5.34 -34.41
CA TYR A 287 5.35 -4.71 -34.08
C TYR A 287 4.92 -5.08 -32.64
N ARG A 288 4.01 -4.30 -32.09
CA ARG A 288 3.41 -4.60 -30.78
C ARG A 288 1.91 -4.26 -30.79
N ASN A 289 1.13 -5.16 -30.19
CA ASN A 289 -0.27 -4.92 -29.87
C ASN A 289 -0.53 -5.28 -28.40
N GLY A 290 -0.84 -4.29 -27.57
CA GLY A 290 -0.90 -4.47 -26.12
C GLY A 290 0.44 -4.97 -25.58
N ASP A 291 0.43 -6.12 -24.91
CA ASP A 291 1.65 -6.78 -24.39
C ASP A 291 2.27 -7.80 -25.35
N LYS A 292 1.67 -8.04 -26.52
CA LYS A 292 2.16 -8.99 -27.50
C LYS A 292 3.08 -8.32 -28.51
N TRP A 293 4.23 -8.95 -28.71
CA TRP A 293 5.26 -8.50 -29.65
C TRP A 293 5.31 -9.42 -30.86
N TYR A 294 5.71 -8.86 -32.00
CA TYR A 294 5.79 -9.56 -33.26
C TYR A 294 7.09 -9.17 -34.00
N ASN A 295 7.71 -10.12 -34.66
CA ASN A 295 8.84 -9.88 -35.57
C ASN A 295 8.40 -9.13 -36.83
N ALA A 296 9.34 -8.69 -37.63
CA ALA A 296 9.08 -8.01 -38.91
C ALA A 296 8.26 -8.86 -39.90
N ASP A 297 8.35 -10.18 -39.82
CA ASP A 297 7.59 -11.14 -40.63
C ASP A 297 6.17 -11.42 -40.12
N GLY A 298 5.78 -10.82 -38.99
CA GLY A 298 4.49 -10.99 -38.33
C GLY A 298 4.42 -12.19 -37.38
N SER A 299 5.46 -12.99 -37.21
CA SER A 299 5.49 -14.07 -36.22
C SER A 299 5.52 -13.51 -34.80
N GLU A 300 4.82 -14.17 -33.88
CA GLU A 300 4.79 -13.73 -32.46
C GLU A 300 6.17 -13.90 -31.84
N GLN A 301 6.67 -12.82 -31.19
CA GLN A 301 7.96 -12.78 -30.50
C GLN A 301 7.73 -12.80 -28.99
N ARG A 302 8.14 -13.88 -28.33
CA ARG A 302 8.00 -14.04 -26.88
C ARG A 302 9.04 -13.27 -26.07
N ASN A 303 10.23 -13.03 -26.65
CA ASN A 303 11.27 -12.25 -26.01
C ASN A 303 11.49 -10.92 -26.78
N PRO A 304 10.91 -9.80 -26.31
CA PRO A 304 11.05 -8.51 -26.97
C PRO A 304 12.49 -7.96 -26.98
N GLU A 305 13.40 -8.48 -26.16
CA GLU A 305 14.82 -8.11 -26.19
C GLU A 305 15.47 -8.41 -27.55
N PHE A 306 14.97 -9.43 -28.25
CA PHE A 306 15.43 -9.75 -29.59
C PHE A 306 15.25 -8.57 -30.55
N ILE A 307 14.14 -7.85 -30.46
CA ILE A 307 13.90 -6.65 -31.28
C ILE A 307 14.86 -5.54 -30.86
N ALA A 308 15.07 -5.30 -29.58
CA ALA A 308 15.99 -4.29 -29.07
C ALA A 308 17.44 -4.54 -29.51
N ASN A 309 17.90 -5.79 -29.42
CA ASN A 309 19.28 -6.18 -29.80
C ASN A 309 19.60 -6.01 -31.30
N ASN A 310 18.56 -5.95 -32.13
CA ASN A 310 18.74 -5.71 -33.59
C ASN A 310 18.68 -4.22 -33.97
N THR A 311 18.59 -3.30 -32.98
CA THR A 311 18.67 -1.86 -33.20
C THR A 311 20.13 -1.38 -33.27
N THR A 312 20.36 -0.19 -33.81
CA THR A 312 21.68 0.42 -33.95
C THR A 312 22.42 0.58 -32.62
N ASN A 313 21.68 0.80 -31.52
CA ASN A 313 22.25 1.04 -30.17
C ASN A 313 21.92 -0.02 -29.14
N GLY A 314 21.31 -1.14 -29.53
CA GLY A 314 20.91 -2.22 -28.63
C GLY A 314 19.74 -1.89 -27.70
N ARG A 315 19.04 -0.78 -27.91
CA ARG A 315 17.85 -0.37 -27.14
C ARG A 315 16.63 -0.40 -28.05
N ILE A 316 15.47 -0.59 -27.42
CA ILE A 316 14.21 -0.53 -28.18
C ILE A 316 14.07 0.82 -28.88
N ALA A 317 13.71 0.78 -30.16
CA ALA A 317 13.52 1.97 -30.99
C ALA A 317 12.07 1.99 -31.52
N PRO A 318 11.12 2.58 -30.80
CA PRO A 318 9.78 2.81 -31.31
C PRO A 318 9.83 3.80 -32.49
N PHE A 319 8.98 3.59 -33.48
CA PHE A 319 8.86 4.57 -34.56
C PHE A 319 8.01 5.74 -34.07
N LEU A 320 8.65 6.73 -33.45
CA LEU A 320 7.97 7.90 -32.87
C LEU A 320 7.29 8.75 -33.95
N VAL A 321 6.19 9.38 -33.58
CA VAL A 321 5.54 10.40 -34.44
C VAL A 321 6.49 11.57 -34.67
N ASP A 322 7.10 12.07 -33.56
CA ASP A 322 8.24 13.02 -33.65
C ASP A 322 9.50 12.36 -33.07
N PRO A 323 10.52 12.09 -33.90
CA PRO A 323 11.76 11.47 -33.46
C PRO A 323 12.64 12.35 -32.56
N ASN A 324 12.34 13.66 -32.45
CA ASN A 324 13.04 14.60 -31.59
C ASN A 324 12.28 14.89 -30.30
N GLN A 325 11.11 14.27 -30.08
CA GLN A 325 10.34 14.48 -28.87
C GLN A 325 11.13 14.00 -27.63
N ASP A 326 11.36 14.89 -26.69
CA ASP A 326 12.10 14.64 -25.46
C ASP A 326 11.27 14.87 -24.19
N GLU A 327 10.09 15.46 -24.32
CA GLU A 327 9.16 15.71 -23.22
C GLU A 327 7.80 15.08 -23.47
N ILE A 328 7.14 14.69 -22.36
CA ILE A 328 5.78 14.19 -22.43
C ILE A 328 4.83 15.31 -22.85
N THR A 329 3.89 14.98 -23.73
CA THR A 329 2.82 15.88 -24.18
C THR A 329 1.46 15.25 -23.86
N ARG A 330 0.38 16.01 -24.07
CA ARG A 330 -0.99 15.49 -23.89
C ARG A 330 -1.27 14.24 -24.72
N ASP A 331 -0.66 14.11 -25.89
CA ASP A 331 -0.85 12.96 -26.80
C ASP A 331 -0.24 11.64 -26.25
N GLY A 332 0.73 11.73 -25.34
CA GLY A 332 1.25 10.58 -24.60
C GLY A 332 0.33 10.10 -23.46
N LEU A 333 -0.78 10.79 -23.23
CA LEU A 333 -1.69 10.59 -22.11
C LEU A 333 -3.12 10.38 -22.58
N LYS A 334 -3.90 9.67 -21.78
CA LYS A 334 -5.35 9.46 -21.97
C LYS A 334 -6.09 9.54 -20.65
N ASP A 335 -7.39 9.72 -20.69
CA ASP A 335 -8.22 9.63 -19.48
C ASP A 335 -8.45 8.18 -19.08
N PHE A 336 -8.58 7.92 -17.78
CA PHE A 336 -8.92 6.61 -17.24
C PHE A 336 -10.25 6.10 -17.81
N THR A 337 -10.29 4.84 -18.23
CA THR A 337 -11.51 4.18 -18.72
C THR A 337 -12.13 3.35 -17.60
N PRO A 338 -13.28 3.77 -17.04
CA PRO A 338 -13.94 3.04 -15.95
C PRO A 338 -14.47 1.68 -16.40
N ALA A 339 -14.24 0.65 -15.56
CA ALA A 339 -14.84 -0.67 -15.75
C ALA A 339 -16.11 -0.83 -14.91
N ILE A 340 -17.07 -1.58 -15.47
CA ILE A 340 -18.28 -2.01 -14.77
C ILE A 340 -18.10 -3.46 -14.36
N ASN A 341 -18.29 -3.76 -13.06
CA ASN A 341 -18.26 -5.10 -12.51
C ASN A 341 -19.68 -5.56 -12.17
N LEU A 342 -20.06 -6.75 -12.67
CA LEU A 342 -21.30 -7.44 -12.29
C LEU A 342 -20.95 -8.49 -11.24
N LEU A 343 -21.59 -8.42 -10.08
CA LEU A 343 -21.26 -9.15 -8.87
C LEU A 343 -22.50 -9.94 -8.40
N PRO A 344 -22.71 -11.14 -8.93
CA PRO A 344 -23.80 -12.01 -8.48
C PRO A 344 -23.52 -12.56 -7.08
N ARG A 345 -24.61 -12.74 -6.32
CA ARG A 345 -24.64 -13.37 -5.01
C ARG A 345 -25.77 -14.38 -4.95
N ILE A 346 -25.45 -15.61 -4.59
CA ILE A 346 -26.39 -16.70 -4.43
C ILE A 346 -26.16 -17.33 -3.07
N TRP A 347 -27.19 -17.39 -2.28
CA TRP A 347 -27.17 -18.08 -1.01
C TRP A 347 -28.45 -18.90 -0.88
N PHE A 348 -28.31 -20.16 -0.50
CA PHE A 348 -29.47 -20.96 -0.12
C PHE A 348 -29.21 -21.73 1.16
N SER A 349 -30.27 -21.95 1.92
CA SER A 349 -30.22 -22.79 3.10
C SER A 349 -31.36 -23.77 3.15
N PHE A 350 -31.06 -24.94 3.65
CA PHE A 350 -32.01 -26.01 3.87
C PHE A 350 -32.05 -26.37 5.35
N PRO A 351 -33.17 -26.04 6.07
CA PRO A 351 -33.35 -26.43 7.44
C PRO A 351 -33.74 -27.91 7.49
N LEU A 352 -32.78 -28.81 7.76
CA LEU A 352 -33.02 -30.24 7.96
C LEU A 352 -33.95 -30.51 9.14
N GLU A 353 -33.83 -29.67 10.19
CA GLU A 353 -34.74 -29.64 11.35
C GLU A 353 -34.94 -28.17 11.74
N PRO A 354 -36.14 -27.61 11.56
CA PRO A 354 -36.39 -26.20 11.75
C PRO A 354 -35.87 -25.66 13.10
N GLY A 355 -35.01 -24.64 13.03
CA GLY A 355 -34.39 -24.02 14.19
C GLY A 355 -33.36 -24.84 14.94
N LYS A 356 -32.94 -26.01 14.42
CA LYS A 356 -31.89 -26.84 15.02
C LYS A 356 -30.79 -27.26 14.06
N LYS A 357 -31.12 -27.66 12.85
CA LYS A 357 -30.13 -28.14 11.88
C LYS A 357 -30.33 -27.44 10.55
N THR A 358 -29.28 -26.83 10.04
CA THR A 358 -29.32 -26.08 8.79
C THR A 358 -28.08 -26.42 7.96
N PHE A 359 -28.32 -26.79 6.71
CA PHE A 359 -27.29 -26.87 5.69
C PHE A 359 -27.36 -25.60 4.83
N TYR A 360 -26.24 -25.02 4.44
CA TYR A 360 -26.21 -23.85 3.58
C TYR A 360 -25.10 -23.90 2.54
N VAL A 361 -25.34 -23.22 1.44
CA VAL A 361 -24.35 -23.00 0.37
C VAL A 361 -24.39 -21.53 -0.01
N SER A 362 -23.22 -20.94 -0.25
CA SER A 362 -23.10 -19.60 -0.78
C SER A 362 -22.15 -19.52 -1.96
N TYR A 363 -22.47 -18.63 -2.87
CA TYR A 363 -21.65 -18.19 -3.99
C TYR A 363 -21.69 -16.68 -4.04
N ASP A 364 -20.55 -16.04 -3.86
CA ASP A 364 -20.43 -14.60 -3.84
C ASP A 364 -19.33 -14.15 -4.79
N VAL A 365 -19.59 -13.13 -5.61
CA VAL A 365 -18.59 -12.42 -6.38
C VAL A 365 -18.45 -11.01 -5.80
N LEU A 366 -17.22 -10.65 -5.46
CA LEU A 366 -16.86 -9.38 -4.80
C LEU A 366 -15.82 -8.64 -5.62
N ALA A 367 -15.90 -7.33 -5.66
CA ALA A 367 -14.87 -6.47 -6.24
C ALA A 367 -14.17 -5.64 -5.15
N GLN A 368 -12.87 -5.49 -5.26
CA GLN A 368 -12.09 -4.61 -4.39
C GLN A 368 -11.34 -3.58 -5.21
N ARG A 369 -11.59 -2.31 -4.94
CA ARG A 369 -10.91 -1.17 -5.58
C ARG A 369 -9.41 -1.18 -5.31
N PRO A 370 -8.57 -0.65 -6.23
CA PRO A 370 -7.16 -0.44 -5.99
C PRO A 370 -6.91 0.48 -4.78
N ASN A 371 -5.80 0.24 -4.08
CA ASN A 371 -5.37 1.16 -3.02
C ASN A 371 -4.70 2.41 -3.62
N SER A 372 -4.73 3.52 -2.90
CA SER A 372 -4.17 4.79 -3.35
C SER A 372 -2.66 4.72 -3.60
N GLY A 373 -1.91 3.95 -2.81
CA GLY A 373 -0.45 3.83 -2.95
C GLY A 373 0.01 3.15 -4.24
N ALA A 374 -0.87 2.40 -4.91
CA ALA A 374 -0.55 1.75 -6.18
C ALA A 374 -1.22 2.43 -7.39
N SER A 375 -2.34 3.14 -7.17
CA SER A 375 -3.20 3.67 -8.23
C SER A 375 -3.17 5.18 -8.41
N PHE A 376 -2.67 5.94 -7.44
CA PHE A 376 -2.57 7.39 -7.57
C PHE A 376 -1.29 7.76 -8.32
N LEU A 377 -1.42 7.91 -9.64
CA LEU A 377 -0.34 8.27 -10.55
C LEU A 377 -0.34 9.80 -10.73
N THR A 378 0.70 10.46 -10.24
CA THR A 378 0.84 11.90 -10.41
C THR A 378 1.53 12.24 -11.72
N ILE A 379 1.25 13.42 -12.27
CA ILE A 379 1.81 13.84 -13.56
C ILE A 379 3.33 14.05 -13.48
N ASP A 380 3.87 14.43 -12.33
CA ASP A 380 5.32 14.56 -12.12
C ASP A 380 6.05 13.20 -12.16
N GLU A 381 5.42 12.10 -11.69
CA GLU A 381 5.98 10.76 -11.85
C GLU A 381 6.22 10.43 -13.32
N LEU A 382 5.30 10.81 -14.21
CA LEU A 382 5.42 10.60 -15.65
C LEU A 382 6.38 11.59 -16.32
N PHE A 383 6.28 12.87 -15.95
CA PHE A 383 7.11 13.93 -16.52
C PHE A 383 8.61 13.71 -16.30
N TYR A 384 8.98 13.30 -15.09
CA TYR A 384 10.37 13.03 -14.74
C TYR A 384 10.79 11.57 -14.94
N LEU A 385 9.92 10.69 -15.45
CA LEU A 385 10.24 9.27 -15.59
C LEU A 385 11.47 9.04 -16.48
N LYS A 386 11.66 9.85 -17.52
CA LYS A 386 12.83 9.80 -18.41
C LYS A 386 14.17 9.90 -17.67
N ASN A 387 14.20 10.56 -16.51
CA ASN A 387 15.38 10.76 -15.67
C ASN A 387 15.55 9.68 -14.58
N ARG A 388 14.62 8.70 -14.50
CA ARG A 388 14.50 7.75 -13.38
C ARG A 388 14.50 6.30 -13.87
N GLN A 389 15.61 5.89 -14.50
CA GLN A 389 15.81 4.51 -14.96
C GLN A 389 15.51 3.50 -13.85
N GLY A 390 14.65 2.52 -14.13
CA GLY A 390 14.27 1.47 -13.18
C GLY A 390 13.36 1.91 -12.04
N ALA A 391 12.83 3.15 -12.07
CA ALA A 391 11.92 3.63 -11.04
C ALA A 391 10.65 2.76 -10.93
N THR A 392 10.11 2.71 -9.73
CA THR A 392 8.74 2.20 -9.50
C THR A 392 7.79 3.38 -9.46
N ILE A 393 6.78 3.36 -10.33
CA ILE A 393 5.72 4.37 -10.41
C ILE A 393 4.36 3.73 -10.16
N SER A 394 3.41 4.55 -9.73
CA SER A 394 2.00 4.15 -9.59
C SER A 394 1.38 3.83 -10.96
N ASN A 395 0.27 3.10 -10.98
CA ASN A 395 -0.50 2.86 -12.20
C ASN A 395 -1.94 3.33 -12.04
N GLY A 396 -2.26 4.41 -12.71
CA GLY A 396 -3.62 4.95 -12.74
C GLY A 396 -4.64 4.08 -13.43
N GLU A 397 -4.24 3.12 -14.28
CA GLU A 397 -5.14 2.21 -15.01
C GLU A 397 -5.59 0.98 -14.22
N LEU A 398 -5.16 0.83 -12.97
CA LEU A 398 -5.54 -0.33 -12.16
C LEU A 398 -7.07 -0.45 -12.04
N GLN A 399 -7.56 -1.64 -12.35
CA GLN A 399 -8.96 -2.03 -12.21
C GLN A 399 -9.19 -2.73 -10.87
N SER A 400 -10.45 -2.85 -10.45
CA SER A 400 -10.79 -3.62 -9.25
C SER A 400 -10.39 -5.08 -9.39
N ARG A 401 -9.81 -5.67 -8.34
CA ARG A 401 -9.61 -7.11 -8.27
C ARG A 401 -10.92 -7.80 -7.96
N ILE A 402 -11.11 -9.00 -8.48
CA ILE A 402 -12.35 -9.78 -8.33
C ILE A 402 -12.07 -10.99 -7.45
N LYS A 403 -12.87 -11.17 -6.42
CA LYS A 403 -12.86 -12.35 -5.56
C LYS A 403 -14.16 -13.11 -5.74
N THR A 404 -14.06 -14.41 -6.02
CA THR A 404 -15.19 -15.34 -6.06
C THR A 404 -15.10 -16.29 -4.87
N ASP A 405 -16.12 -16.33 -4.05
CA ASP A 405 -16.21 -17.17 -2.86
C ASP A 405 -17.26 -18.25 -3.04
N TYR A 406 -16.90 -19.49 -2.70
CA TYR A 406 -17.78 -20.63 -2.59
C TYR A 406 -17.70 -21.15 -1.16
N GLU A 407 -18.82 -21.37 -0.51
CA GLU A 407 -18.87 -21.94 0.83
C GLU A 407 -20.03 -22.92 0.94
N VAL A 408 -19.75 -24.04 1.59
CA VAL A 408 -20.74 -25.00 2.02
C VAL A 408 -20.60 -25.23 3.51
N GLY A 409 -21.71 -25.21 4.24
CA GLY A 409 -21.67 -25.32 5.67
C GLY A 409 -22.88 -26.03 6.27
N TYR A 410 -22.64 -26.55 7.46
CA TYR A 410 -23.63 -27.18 8.29
C TYR A 410 -23.60 -26.59 9.68
N LYS A 411 -24.78 -26.22 10.18
CA LYS A 411 -24.95 -25.67 11.53
C LYS A 411 -25.95 -26.52 12.28
N GLN A 412 -25.59 -26.92 13.49
CA GLN A 412 -26.47 -27.64 14.40
C GLN A 412 -26.54 -26.93 15.75
N ILE A 413 -27.76 -26.67 16.20
CA ILE A 413 -28.06 -26.15 17.53
C ILE A 413 -28.67 -27.27 18.34
N PHE A 414 -28.17 -27.52 19.55
CA PHE A 414 -28.63 -28.57 20.43
C PHE A 414 -28.72 -28.08 21.89
N GLY A 415 -29.22 -28.93 22.75
CA GLY A 415 -29.55 -28.56 24.12
C GLY A 415 -31.03 -28.18 24.28
N ARG A 416 -31.54 -28.39 25.45
CA ARG A 416 -32.94 -28.12 25.81
C ARG A 416 -33.33 -26.65 25.61
N THR A 417 -32.36 -25.76 25.87
CA THR A 417 -32.50 -24.29 25.79
C THR A 417 -31.86 -23.71 24.53
N ARG A 418 -31.46 -24.55 23.57
CA ARG A 418 -30.74 -24.13 22.35
C ARG A 418 -29.46 -23.34 22.59
N ASN A 419 -28.80 -23.63 23.69
CA ASN A 419 -27.62 -22.91 24.19
C ASN A 419 -26.28 -23.56 23.78
N ARG A 420 -26.29 -24.51 22.88
CA ARG A 420 -25.11 -25.16 22.34
C ARG A 420 -25.23 -25.25 20.83
N GLY A 421 -24.13 -25.10 20.16
CA GLY A 421 -24.08 -25.22 18.71
C GLY A 421 -22.73 -25.64 18.19
N LEU A 422 -22.79 -26.28 17.03
CA LEU A 422 -21.65 -26.63 16.20
C LEU A 422 -21.89 -26.08 14.81
N GLU A 423 -20.90 -25.49 14.22
CA GLU A 423 -20.89 -25.04 12.84
C GLU A 423 -19.62 -25.55 12.19
N ILE A 424 -19.76 -26.19 11.02
CA ILE A 424 -18.63 -26.63 10.20
C ILE A 424 -18.86 -26.08 8.78
N SER A 425 -17.81 -25.57 8.17
CA SER A 425 -17.88 -25.15 6.77
C SER A 425 -16.58 -25.43 6.04
N ALA A 426 -16.71 -25.65 4.73
CA ALA A 426 -15.61 -25.67 3.79
C ALA A 426 -15.80 -24.56 2.79
N SER A 427 -14.72 -23.84 2.49
CA SER A 427 -14.74 -22.71 1.57
C SER A 427 -13.62 -22.81 0.55
N TYR A 428 -13.89 -22.31 -0.65
CA TYR A 428 -12.91 -22.09 -1.69
C TYR A 428 -13.09 -20.66 -2.21
N SER A 429 -12.01 -19.91 -2.28
CA SER A 429 -12.01 -18.55 -2.82
C SER A 429 -10.98 -18.45 -3.92
N GLU A 430 -11.35 -17.76 -4.99
CA GLU A 430 -10.46 -17.42 -6.10
C GLU A 430 -10.37 -15.91 -6.21
N ILE A 431 -9.16 -15.37 -6.22
CA ILE A 431 -8.88 -13.95 -6.47
C ILE A 431 -8.28 -13.85 -7.87
N ARG A 432 -8.86 -13.03 -8.71
CA ARG A 432 -8.41 -12.73 -10.07
C ARG A 432 -8.14 -11.24 -10.23
N LYS A 433 -7.27 -10.90 -11.18
CA LYS A 433 -6.83 -9.51 -11.44
C LYS A 433 -6.25 -8.86 -10.18
N ASP A 434 -5.53 -9.62 -9.36
CA ASP A 434 -4.87 -9.07 -8.18
C ASP A 434 -3.68 -8.20 -8.59
N PHE A 435 -3.30 -7.30 -7.73
CA PHE A 435 -2.28 -6.29 -7.99
C PHE A 435 -0.89 -6.86 -7.78
N GLY A 436 -0.01 -6.69 -8.76
CA GLY A 436 1.37 -7.09 -8.64
C GLY A 436 2.31 -6.15 -9.37
N LEU A 437 3.56 -6.09 -8.92
CA LEU A 437 4.62 -5.36 -9.60
C LEU A 437 4.94 -6.02 -10.94
N TYR A 438 5.15 -5.20 -11.96
CA TYR A 438 5.52 -5.61 -13.30
C TYR A 438 6.57 -4.66 -13.87
N GLN A 439 7.69 -5.21 -14.35
CA GLN A 439 8.73 -4.41 -14.98
C GLN A 439 8.46 -4.27 -16.49
N ILE A 440 8.36 -3.05 -16.94
CA ILE A 440 8.32 -2.70 -18.36
C ILE A 440 9.76 -2.59 -18.87
N SER A 441 10.38 -3.74 -19.18
CA SER A 441 11.80 -3.83 -19.58
C SER A 441 12.08 -3.19 -20.93
N GLN A 442 11.11 -3.17 -21.84
CA GLN A 442 11.20 -2.54 -23.16
C GLN A 442 10.43 -1.22 -23.21
N GLY A 443 10.44 -0.47 -22.10
CA GLY A 443 9.88 0.88 -22.05
C GLY A 443 10.77 1.91 -22.72
N TYR A 444 10.16 2.90 -23.36
CA TYR A 444 10.85 4.04 -23.97
C TYR A 444 10.34 5.36 -23.31
N PRO A 445 11.22 6.27 -22.93
CA PRO A 445 12.68 6.29 -23.09
C PRO A 445 13.46 5.46 -22.04
N VAL A 446 12.80 4.95 -21.01
CA VAL A 446 13.44 4.20 -19.91
C VAL A 446 12.67 2.95 -19.51
N THR A 447 13.38 1.98 -19.00
CA THR A 447 12.79 0.85 -18.28
C THR A 447 12.26 1.31 -16.93
N TYR A 448 11.08 0.86 -16.54
CA TYR A 448 10.46 1.19 -15.25
C TYR A 448 9.63 0.02 -14.71
N THR A 449 9.28 0.10 -13.46
CA THR A 449 8.41 -0.87 -12.77
C THR A 449 7.10 -0.18 -12.41
N THR A 450 5.99 -0.89 -12.54
CA THR A 450 4.67 -0.38 -12.17
C THR A 450 3.78 -1.50 -11.65
N TYR A 451 2.59 -1.16 -11.19
CA TYR A 451 1.60 -2.13 -10.73
C TYR A 451 0.67 -2.52 -11.88
N ARG A 452 0.23 -3.78 -11.91
CA ARG A 452 -0.72 -4.30 -12.91
C ARG A 452 -1.68 -5.30 -12.27
N ASN A 453 -2.84 -5.52 -12.92
CA ASN A 453 -3.82 -6.54 -12.55
C ASN A 453 -3.45 -7.91 -13.14
N ILE A 454 -2.36 -8.52 -12.69
CA ILE A 454 -1.75 -9.70 -13.29
C ILE A 454 -1.65 -10.90 -12.35
N ASP A 455 -1.87 -10.71 -11.07
CA ASP A 455 -1.78 -11.78 -10.09
C ASP A 455 -3.12 -12.46 -9.87
N PHE A 456 -3.03 -13.69 -9.37
CA PHE A 456 -4.17 -14.47 -8.89
C PHE A 456 -3.84 -15.15 -7.58
N ALA A 457 -4.86 -15.53 -6.83
CA ALA A 457 -4.72 -16.32 -5.63
C ALA A 457 -5.88 -17.28 -5.46
N THR A 458 -5.61 -18.41 -4.81
CA THR A 458 -6.61 -19.37 -4.37
C THR A 458 -6.51 -19.57 -2.87
N ILE A 459 -7.66 -19.65 -2.20
CA ILE A 459 -7.72 -19.83 -0.76
C ILE A 459 -8.70 -20.96 -0.48
N THR A 460 -8.21 -22.07 0.08
CA THR A 460 -9.05 -23.18 0.51
C THR A 460 -9.12 -23.17 2.03
N GLY A 461 -10.31 -23.26 2.58
CA GLY A 461 -10.53 -23.18 4.02
C GLY A 461 -11.48 -24.24 4.56
N PHE A 462 -11.20 -24.69 5.76
CA PHE A 462 -12.12 -25.46 6.59
C PHE A 462 -12.27 -24.75 7.92
N ARG A 463 -13.52 -24.59 8.38
CA ARG A 463 -13.83 -23.97 9.69
C ARG A 463 -14.67 -24.92 10.53
N ALA A 464 -14.38 -24.96 11.80
CA ALA A 464 -15.19 -25.62 12.81
C ALA A 464 -15.36 -24.69 13.99
N GLY A 465 -16.59 -24.35 14.33
CA GLY A 465 -16.94 -23.50 15.46
C GLY A 465 -17.88 -24.22 16.43
N MET A 466 -17.62 -24.09 17.71
CA MET A 466 -18.46 -24.62 18.77
C MET A 466 -18.74 -23.52 19.78
N PHE A 467 -19.99 -23.43 20.23
CA PHE A 467 -20.36 -22.57 21.33
C PHE A 467 -21.22 -23.34 22.34
N MET A 468 -21.06 -23.01 23.60
CA MET A 468 -21.85 -23.50 24.71
C MET A 468 -22.07 -22.35 25.69
N GLU A 469 -23.33 -21.99 25.93
CA GLU A 469 -23.69 -20.86 26.79
C GLU A 469 -24.37 -21.35 28.06
N ASN A 470 -24.13 -20.64 29.15
CA ASN A 470 -24.76 -20.87 30.43
C ASN A 470 -24.67 -22.32 30.93
N ILE A 471 -23.50 -22.94 30.77
CA ILE A 471 -23.24 -24.33 31.16
C ILE A 471 -23.41 -24.47 32.68
N GLY A 472 -24.28 -25.37 33.15
CA GLY A 472 -24.55 -25.66 34.54
C GLY A 472 -25.92 -26.33 34.73
N ARG A 473 -26.38 -26.43 35.98
CA ARG A 473 -27.64 -27.09 36.29
C ARG A 473 -28.82 -26.37 35.59
N ASN A 474 -29.59 -27.12 34.79
CA ASN A 474 -30.72 -26.63 33.98
C ASN A 474 -30.34 -25.50 33.00
N ASP A 475 -29.14 -25.57 32.40
CA ASP A 475 -28.62 -24.57 31.42
C ASP A 475 -28.67 -23.13 31.92
N ARG A 476 -28.40 -22.92 33.21
CA ARG A 476 -28.39 -21.62 33.87
C ARG A 476 -27.08 -21.37 34.65
N GLY A 477 -26.02 -22.08 34.27
CA GLY A 477 -24.71 -21.92 34.89
C GLY A 477 -23.99 -20.66 34.42
N PRO A 478 -22.90 -20.33 35.10
CA PRO A 478 -22.13 -19.12 34.79
C PRO A 478 -21.16 -19.25 33.61
N LEU A 479 -20.93 -20.48 33.09
CA LEU A 479 -19.88 -20.75 32.14
C LEU A 479 -20.39 -20.65 30.71
N THR A 480 -19.70 -19.87 29.90
CA THR A 480 -19.84 -19.79 28.44
C THR A 480 -18.51 -20.15 27.80
N LEU A 481 -18.55 -21.05 26.83
CA LEU A 481 -17.39 -21.50 26.04
C LEU A 481 -17.63 -21.24 24.57
N GLN A 482 -16.59 -20.74 23.87
CA GLN A 482 -16.56 -20.66 22.43
C GLN A 482 -15.20 -21.18 21.96
N LEU A 483 -15.20 -22.00 20.92
CA LEU A 483 -13.99 -22.51 20.29
C LEU A 483 -14.19 -22.43 18.77
N ASN A 484 -13.23 -21.82 18.10
CA ASN A 484 -13.20 -21.74 16.65
C ASN A 484 -11.85 -22.26 16.16
N TYR A 485 -11.90 -23.14 15.20
CA TYR A 485 -10.75 -23.65 14.49
C TYR A 485 -10.87 -23.33 13.01
N MET A 486 -9.80 -22.87 12.38
CA MET A 486 -9.69 -22.66 10.96
C MET A 486 -8.43 -23.34 10.45
N LEU A 487 -8.60 -24.17 9.42
CA LEU A 487 -7.53 -24.67 8.57
C LEU A 487 -7.62 -23.93 7.24
N GLN A 488 -6.53 -23.31 6.80
CA GLN A 488 -6.52 -22.52 5.57
C GLN A 488 -5.23 -22.74 4.79
N PHE A 489 -5.34 -22.90 3.48
CA PHE A 489 -4.24 -22.91 2.53
C PHE A 489 -4.48 -21.77 1.55
N ALA A 490 -3.48 -20.91 1.37
CA ALA A 490 -3.59 -19.77 0.51
C ALA A 490 -2.34 -19.65 -0.36
N ASP A 491 -2.52 -19.82 -1.66
CA ASP A 491 -1.46 -19.80 -2.66
C ASP A 491 -1.81 -18.84 -3.80
N GLY A 492 -0.81 -18.24 -4.42
CA GLY A 492 -1.01 -17.35 -5.54
C GLY A 492 0.29 -16.92 -6.19
N THR A 493 0.22 -16.09 -7.22
CA THR A 493 1.40 -15.55 -7.91
C THR A 493 1.99 -14.31 -7.23
N GLY A 494 1.27 -13.73 -6.27
CA GLY A 494 1.73 -12.62 -5.45
C GLY A 494 1.10 -12.66 -4.07
N SER A 495 1.90 -12.52 -3.02
CA SER A 495 1.44 -12.47 -1.63
C SER A 495 0.88 -11.08 -1.26
N ASN A 496 1.47 -10.04 -1.82
CA ASN A 496 1.04 -8.65 -1.75
C ASN A 496 1.56 -7.91 -2.99
N ILE A 497 1.19 -6.65 -3.14
CA ILE A 497 1.54 -5.85 -4.33
C ILE A 497 3.05 -5.71 -4.58
N SER A 498 3.89 -5.97 -3.58
CA SER A 498 5.36 -5.85 -3.65
C SER A 498 6.10 -7.18 -3.66
N SER A 499 5.39 -8.32 -3.67
CA SER A 499 5.99 -9.66 -3.58
C SER A 499 7.06 -9.93 -4.63
N GLN A 500 6.91 -9.36 -5.82
CA GLN A 500 7.81 -9.57 -6.94
C GLN A 500 9.05 -8.65 -6.93
N ALA A 501 9.13 -7.70 -6.01
CA ALA A 501 10.23 -6.74 -5.95
C ALA A 501 11.60 -7.42 -5.82
N ALA A 502 11.69 -8.52 -5.06
CA ALA A 502 12.92 -9.28 -4.90
C ALA A 502 13.34 -10.02 -6.19
N LEU A 503 12.40 -10.55 -6.95
CA LEU A 503 12.67 -11.21 -8.24
C LEU A 503 13.11 -10.21 -9.30
N ILE A 504 12.45 -9.05 -9.38
CA ILE A 504 12.85 -7.96 -10.27
C ILE A 504 14.27 -7.51 -9.93
N ALA A 505 14.60 -7.34 -8.66
CA ALA A 505 15.94 -6.96 -8.22
C ALA A 505 17.00 -8.04 -8.49
N SER A 506 16.61 -9.30 -8.65
CA SER A 506 17.49 -10.43 -8.98
C SER A 506 17.60 -10.69 -10.49
N ASN A 507 17.22 -9.72 -11.33
CA ASN A 507 17.17 -9.83 -12.80
C ASN A 507 16.27 -10.99 -13.31
N GLN A 508 15.23 -11.31 -12.58
CA GLN A 508 14.17 -12.25 -12.97
C GLN A 508 12.82 -11.53 -13.05
N PRO A 509 12.72 -10.47 -13.86
CA PRO A 509 11.51 -9.67 -13.92
C PRO A 509 10.36 -10.51 -14.49
N ASN A 510 9.17 -10.26 -13.93
CA ASN A 510 7.91 -10.82 -14.42
C ASN A 510 7.80 -12.35 -14.34
N LEU A 511 8.73 -13.04 -13.66
CA LEU A 511 8.61 -14.46 -13.38
C LEU A 511 7.49 -14.67 -12.32
N ARG A 512 6.44 -15.41 -12.70
CA ARG A 512 5.28 -15.67 -11.85
C ARG A 512 5.24 -17.15 -11.45
N ASN A 513 5.66 -17.43 -10.21
CA ASN A 513 5.52 -18.75 -9.61
C ASN A 513 4.37 -18.73 -8.60
N VAL A 514 3.68 -19.85 -8.45
CA VAL A 514 2.72 -20.02 -7.36
C VAL A 514 3.48 -20.15 -6.04
N ILE A 515 3.19 -19.26 -5.12
CA ILE A 515 3.84 -19.13 -3.81
C ILE A 515 2.80 -19.08 -2.69
N PRO A 516 3.13 -19.49 -1.46
CA PRO A 516 2.26 -19.24 -0.31
C PRO A 516 2.04 -17.75 -0.08
N LEU A 517 0.81 -17.35 0.24
CA LEU A 517 0.47 -15.94 0.51
C LEU A 517 0.87 -15.56 1.93
N GLY A 518 1.88 -14.70 2.09
CA GLY A 518 2.55 -14.40 3.35
C GLY A 518 1.64 -13.97 4.50
N GLU A 519 0.59 -13.21 4.20
CA GLU A 519 -0.35 -12.73 5.22
C GLU A 519 -1.58 -13.65 5.39
N LEU A 520 -1.90 -14.47 4.38
CA LEU A 520 -3.12 -15.28 4.34
C LEU A 520 -2.86 -16.76 4.59
N ASP A 521 -1.66 -17.30 4.29
CA ASP A 521 -1.34 -18.71 4.46
C ASP A 521 -0.95 -19.06 5.91
N ILE A 522 -1.83 -18.69 6.85
CA ILE A 522 -1.76 -19.16 8.24
C ILE A 522 -2.59 -20.43 8.32
N ARG A 523 -1.91 -21.59 8.26
CA ARG A 523 -2.56 -22.88 8.10
C ARG A 523 -3.52 -23.23 9.21
N HIS A 524 -3.13 -23.02 10.45
CA HIS A 524 -3.96 -23.36 11.62
C HIS A 524 -4.20 -22.10 12.44
N ASN A 525 -5.46 -21.83 12.78
CA ASN A 525 -5.85 -20.77 13.69
C ASN A 525 -6.91 -21.31 14.65
N ILE A 526 -6.60 -21.27 15.95
CA ILE A 526 -7.48 -21.73 17.03
C ILE A 526 -7.75 -20.54 17.95
N LYS A 527 -9.02 -20.20 18.09
CA LYS A 527 -9.47 -19.13 19.02
C LYS A 527 -10.46 -19.72 20.00
N GLY A 528 -10.18 -19.56 21.27
CA GLY A 528 -11.04 -20.03 22.34
C GLY A 528 -11.37 -18.92 23.33
N THR A 529 -12.61 -18.90 23.81
CA THR A 529 -13.04 -18.04 24.91
C THR A 529 -13.73 -18.88 25.97
N ALA A 530 -13.33 -18.67 27.22
CA ALA A 530 -13.99 -19.25 28.37
C ALA A 530 -14.36 -18.13 29.34
N THR A 531 -15.66 -17.93 29.55
CA THR A 531 -16.16 -16.86 30.40
C THR A 531 -17.02 -17.43 31.52
N TRP A 532 -16.63 -17.18 32.76
CA TRP A 532 -17.48 -17.38 33.95
C TRP A 532 -18.09 -16.03 34.34
N ALA A 533 -19.42 -15.93 34.29
CA ALA A 533 -20.11 -14.70 34.62
C ALA A 533 -21.26 -14.99 35.58
N TRP A 534 -21.19 -14.43 36.78
CA TRP A 534 -22.27 -14.52 37.77
C TRP A 534 -23.11 -13.28 37.67
N ARG A 535 -24.34 -13.48 37.30
CA ARG A 535 -25.34 -12.39 37.16
C ARG A 535 -25.97 -12.10 38.49
N GLY A 536 -26.50 -10.93 38.69
CA GLY A 536 -27.35 -10.55 39.82
C GLY A 536 -28.75 -10.20 39.33
N GLY A 537 -29.73 -10.19 40.25
CA GLY A 537 -31.10 -9.82 39.95
C GLY A 537 -31.99 -10.98 39.49
N LYS A 538 -33.10 -10.63 38.83
CA LYS A 538 -34.10 -11.59 38.36
C LYS A 538 -34.05 -11.67 36.81
N ASP A 539 -34.27 -12.86 36.30
CA ASP A 539 -34.48 -13.09 34.89
C ASP A 539 -35.69 -12.25 34.42
N PRO A 540 -35.55 -11.43 33.36
CA PRO A 540 -36.60 -10.53 32.91
C PRO A 540 -37.85 -11.26 32.41
N VAL A 541 -37.71 -12.49 31.92
CA VAL A 541 -38.80 -13.30 31.36
C VAL A 541 -39.41 -14.19 32.46
N THR A 542 -38.59 -15.01 33.14
CA THR A 542 -39.05 -16.01 34.07
C THR A 542 -39.27 -15.46 35.50
N LYS A 543 -38.83 -14.20 35.76
CA LYS A 543 -38.87 -13.52 37.07
C LYS A 543 -38.15 -14.28 38.22
N LYS A 544 -37.46 -15.38 37.92
CA LYS A 544 -36.67 -16.16 38.86
C LYS A 544 -35.31 -15.52 39.14
N ASN A 545 -34.78 -15.69 40.36
CA ASN A 545 -33.45 -15.20 40.68
C ASN A 545 -32.39 -15.85 39.80
N LEU A 546 -31.48 -15.02 39.24
CA LEU A 546 -30.34 -15.48 38.50
C LEU A 546 -29.28 -16.00 39.49
N TYR A 547 -28.47 -16.97 39.02
CA TYR A 547 -27.41 -17.55 39.85
C TYR A 547 -26.30 -16.52 40.09
N THR A 548 -26.11 -16.13 41.36
CA THR A 548 -25.16 -15.11 41.81
C THR A 548 -23.79 -15.65 42.19
N GLY A 549 -23.60 -16.96 42.10
CA GLY A 549 -22.37 -17.65 42.47
C GLY A 549 -22.42 -18.27 43.89
N PRO A 550 -21.33 -18.93 44.29
CA PRO A 550 -21.21 -19.45 45.67
C PRO A 550 -21.33 -18.37 46.70
N ILE A 551 -22.02 -18.69 47.80
CA ILE A 551 -22.14 -17.82 48.99
C ILE A 551 -20.93 -18.13 49.89
N ILE A 552 -20.14 -17.12 50.21
CA ILE A 552 -18.96 -17.21 51.07
C ILE A 552 -19.20 -16.32 52.30
N GLY A 553 -19.18 -16.89 53.47
CA GLY A 553 -19.43 -16.16 54.72
C GLY A 553 -20.80 -15.43 54.77
N GLY A 554 -21.83 -16.05 54.14
CA GLY A 554 -23.18 -15.47 54.04
C GLY A 554 -23.34 -14.34 53.03
N LYS A 555 -22.30 -14.04 52.22
CA LYS A 555 -22.30 -12.97 51.21
C LYS A 555 -22.19 -13.50 49.78
N GLU A 556 -22.90 -12.87 48.82
CA GLU A 556 -22.85 -13.14 47.39
C GLU A 556 -21.61 -12.48 46.73
N VAL A 557 -20.41 -12.97 47.07
CA VAL A 557 -19.13 -12.34 46.67
C VAL A 557 -18.98 -12.27 45.15
N PHE A 558 -19.50 -13.25 44.41
CA PHE A 558 -19.39 -13.32 42.97
C PHE A 558 -20.51 -12.62 42.20
N LYS A 559 -21.51 -12.09 42.87
CA LYS A 559 -22.57 -11.33 42.18
C LYS A 559 -21.99 -10.21 41.33
N PHE A 560 -22.38 -10.12 40.05
CA PHE A 560 -21.84 -9.19 39.06
C PHE A 560 -20.31 -9.34 38.81
N ALA A 561 -19.75 -10.51 39.05
CA ALA A 561 -18.36 -10.80 38.69
C ALA A 561 -18.29 -11.59 37.40
N SER A 562 -17.26 -11.35 36.59
CA SER A 562 -16.92 -12.16 35.46
C SER A 562 -15.40 -12.38 35.35
N PHE A 563 -15.03 -13.59 34.89
CA PHE A 563 -13.67 -14.00 34.60
C PHE A 563 -13.69 -14.53 33.17
N SER A 564 -12.98 -13.88 32.28
CA SER A 564 -12.88 -14.30 30.88
C SER A 564 -11.44 -14.63 30.54
N PHE A 565 -11.23 -15.78 29.91
CA PHE A 565 -9.97 -16.16 29.29
C PHE A 565 -10.18 -16.19 27.78
N ILE A 566 -9.25 -15.58 27.03
CA ILE A 566 -9.26 -15.52 25.59
C ILE A 566 -7.95 -16.13 25.12
N GLY A 567 -8.01 -17.31 24.53
CA GLY A 567 -6.87 -18.00 23.93
C GLY A 567 -6.82 -17.80 22.42
N ASN A 568 -5.66 -17.50 21.89
CA ASN A 568 -5.42 -17.46 20.46
C ASN A 568 -4.11 -18.15 20.15
N THR A 569 -4.17 -19.14 19.25
CA THR A 569 -3.03 -19.96 18.85
C THR A 569 -3.09 -20.11 17.35
N TYR A 570 -1.98 -19.80 16.67
CA TYR A 570 -1.92 -19.97 15.22
C TYR A 570 -0.53 -20.40 14.75
N SER A 571 -0.51 -21.15 13.64
CA SER A 571 0.74 -21.53 12.98
C SER A 571 1.43 -20.29 12.43
N GLY A 572 2.75 -20.27 12.45
CA GLY A 572 3.53 -19.16 11.90
C GLY A 572 3.24 -18.94 10.42
N GLY A 573 3.21 -17.67 10.02
CA GLY A 573 3.12 -17.26 8.63
C GLY A 573 4.39 -17.61 7.84
N PRO A 574 4.31 -17.67 6.51
CA PRO A 574 5.47 -17.92 5.67
C PRO A 574 6.39 -16.70 5.59
N TYR A 575 7.70 -16.95 5.42
CA TYR A 575 8.71 -15.93 5.11
C TYR A 575 9.67 -16.44 4.03
N THR A 576 10.41 -15.50 3.40
CA THR A 576 11.35 -15.82 2.32
C THR A 576 12.75 -16.02 2.89
N PRO A 577 13.31 -17.25 2.88
CA PRO A 577 14.68 -17.49 3.32
C PRO A 577 15.70 -16.99 2.28
N THR A 578 16.90 -16.61 2.72
CA THR A 578 17.99 -16.15 1.87
C THR A 578 19.22 -17.05 1.95
N THR A 579 20.08 -17.00 0.93
CA THR A 579 21.33 -17.79 0.87
C THR A 579 22.50 -17.16 1.61
N GLN A 580 22.40 -15.86 1.90
CA GLN A 580 23.46 -15.08 2.52
C GLN A 580 22.86 -14.11 3.55
N PRO A 581 23.58 -13.82 4.64
CA PRO A 581 23.20 -12.78 5.56
C PRO A 581 23.38 -11.40 4.95
N VAL A 582 22.55 -10.46 5.35
CA VAL A 582 22.64 -9.05 4.95
C VAL A 582 22.90 -8.22 6.19
N GLN A 583 23.90 -7.36 6.12
CA GLN A 583 24.21 -6.42 7.20
C GLN A 583 22.99 -5.52 7.49
N ILE A 584 22.67 -5.31 8.76
CA ILE A 584 21.61 -4.38 9.16
C ILE A 584 21.92 -2.98 8.61
N GLY A 585 20.90 -2.37 7.98
CA GLY A 585 21.02 -1.03 7.38
C GLY A 585 21.69 -0.99 6.00
N ALA A 586 22.16 -2.13 5.47
CA ALA A 586 22.68 -2.19 4.12
C ALA A 586 21.54 -2.23 3.08
N VAL A 587 21.76 -1.60 1.93
CA VAL A 587 20.84 -1.64 0.77
C VAL A 587 21.00 -2.95 -0.01
N GLN A 588 22.00 -3.75 0.30
CA GLN A 588 22.31 -5.00 -0.38
C GLN A 588 21.17 -6.01 -0.23
N ARG A 589 20.84 -6.71 -1.32
CA ARG A 589 19.82 -7.76 -1.35
C ARG A 589 20.49 -9.12 -1.47
N ALA A 590 20.10 -10.05 -0.59
CA ALA A 590 20.54 -11.43 -0.68
C ALA A 590 19.70 -12.23 -1.67
N GLN A 591 20.31 -13.24 -2.31
CA GLN A 591 19.59 -14.18 -3.15
C GLN A 591 18.61 -15.04 -2.31
N ILE A 592 17.45 -15.31 -2.89
CA ILE A 592 16.42 -16.14 -2.27
C ILE A 592 16.88 -17.60 -2.24
N LYS A 593 16.72 -18.26 -1.10
CA LYS A 593 16.95 -19.70 -0.95
C LYS A 593 15.64 -20.46 -1.21
N GLY A 594 15.59 -21.13 -2.36
CA GLY A 594 14.38 -21.87 -2.77
C GLY A 594 13.34 -20.93 -3.41
N VAL A 595 12.13 -20.91 -2.87
CA VAL A 595 11.02 -20.10 -3.38
C VAL A 595 10.67 -18.95 -2.41
N PRO A 596 10.13 -17.83 -2.88
CA PRO A 596 9.56 -16.81 -2.01
C PRO A 596 8.54 -17.41 -1.06
N PHE A 597 8.56 -17.01 0.20
CA PHE A 597 7.69 -17.52 1.28
C PHE A 597 7.79 -19.02 1.54
N GLY A 598 8.93 -19.66 1.19
CA GLY A 598 9.14 -21.11 1.32
C GLY A 598 9.41 -21.64 2.72
N ALA A 599 9.65 -20.78 3.71
CA ALA A 599 9.85 -21.14 5.12
C ALA A 599 8.75 -20.57 6.01
N ARG A 600 8.64 -21.05 7.25
CA ARG A 600 7.58 -20.64 8.20
C ARG A 600 8.13 -20.19 9.54
N LEU A 601 7.49 -19.17 10.09
CA LEU A 601 7.70 -18.72 11.46
C LEU A 601 7.22 -19.78 12.47
N PRO A 602 7.70 -19.76 13.71
CA PRO A 602 7.19 -20.60 14.79
C PRO A 602 5.71 -20.35 15.09
N TRP A 603 5.07 -21.30 15.73
CA TRP A 603 3.73 -21.15 16.27
C TRP A 603 3.66 -20.01 17.28
N GLN A 604 2.51 -19.34 17.31
CA GLN A 604 2.24 -18.24 18.23
C GLN A 604 1.12 -18.59 19.19
N TYR A 605 1.27 -18.17 20.44
CA TYR A 605 0.36 -18.51 21.54
C TYR A 605 0.11 -17.25 22.37
N THR A 606 -1.13 -16.87 22.54
CA THR A 606 -1.53 -15.83 23.50
C THR A 606 -2.68 -16.31 24.34
N LEU A 607 -2.63 -15.98 25.61
CA LEU A 607 -3.74 -16.17 26.54
C LEU A 607 -3.94 -14.86 27.28
N ASP A 608 -5.11 -14.26 27.10
CA ASP A 608 -5.52 -13.04 27.76
C ASP A 608 -6.55 -13.34 28.85
N MET A 609 -6.58 -12.52 29.90
CA MET A 609 -7.53 -12.64 30.99
C MET A 609 -8.18 -11.30 31.26
N ASN A 610 -9.49 -11.32 31.42
CA ASN A 610 -10.27 -10.17 31.87
C ASN A 610 -11.08 -10.52 33.09
N ILE A 611 -10.87 -9.80 34.17
CA ILE A 611 -11.62 -9.91 35.43
C ILE A 611 -12.43 -8.64 35.59
N THR A 612 -13.74 -8.77 35.79
CA THR A 612 -14.60 -7.63 36.05
C THR A 612 -15.46 -7.89 37.28
N LYS A 613 -15.60 -6.89 38.14
CA LYS A 613 -16.46 -6.93 39.31
C LYS A 613 -17.33 -5.67 39.34
N GLY A 614 -18.64 -5.88 39.31
CA GLY A 614 -19.64 -4.82 39.47
C GLY A 614 -20.07 -4.62 40.95
N PHE A 615 -20.18 -3.37 41.35
CA PHE A 615 -20.74 -2.94 42.63
C PHE A 615 -21.96 -2.07 42.35
N SER A 616 -23.10 -2.42 42.99
CA SER A 616 -24.31 -1.61 42.92
C SER A 616 -24.32 -0.61 44.04
N LEU A 617 -24.37 0.68 43.75
CA LEU A 617 -24.43 1.76 44.77
C LEU A 617 -25.87 2.10 45.20
N ARG A 618 -26.89 1.50 44.55
CA ARG A 618 -28.29 1.72 44.95
C ARG A 618 -28.95 0.40 45.31
N ARG A 619 -29.91 0.47 46.26
CA ARG A 619 -30.72 -0.68 46.64
C ARG A 619 -31.46 -1.28 45.45
N GLU A 620 -31.46 -2.60 45.37
CA GLU A 620 -32.24 -3.36 44.35
C GLU A 620 -33.70 -2.96 44.46
N GLY A 621 -34.33 -2.62 43.33
CA GLY A 621 -35.74 -2.28 43.22
C GLY A 621 -36.04 -0.82 42.86
N LYS A 622 -35.06 0.10 42.85
CA LYS A 622 -35.21 1.44 42.24
C LYS A 622 -34.83 1.42 40.76
N GLN A 623 -35.61 2.10 39.93
CA GLN A 623 -35.28 2.29 38.52
C GLN A 623 -33.87 2.88 38.41
N ASN A 624 -33.02 2.23 37.59
CA ASN A 624 -31.64 2.62 37.25
C ASN A 624 -30.65 2.60 38.44
N PRO A 625 -30.16 1.43 38.89
CA PRO A 625 -29.04 1.36 39.83
C PRO A 625 -27.72 1.86 39.18
N LEU A 626 -27.01 2.73 39.88
CA LEU A 626 -25.65 3.11 39.50
C LEU A 626 -24.72 1.92 39.73
N LEU A 627 -24.08 1.45 38.65
CA LEU A 627 -23.14 0.34 38.70
C LEU A 627 -21.71 0.87 38.51
N ILE A 628 -20.83 0.56 39.44
CA ILE A 628 -19.39 0.75 39.34
C ILE A 628 -18.80 -0.59 38.95
N ASN A 629 -18.11 -0.66 37.79
CA ASN A 629 -17.39 -1.84 37.36
C ASN A 629 -15.88 -1.61 37.52
N VAL A 630 -15.25 -2.40 38.35
CA VAL A 630 -13.80 -2.49 38.48
C VAL A 630 -13.33 -3.62 37.58
N PHE A 631 -12.33 -3.37 36.76
CA PHE A 631 -11.78 -4.40 35.87
C PHE A 631 -10.25 -4.46 35.93
N VAL A 632 -9.75 -5.66 35.70
CA VAL A 632 -8.32 -5.95 35.45
C VAL A 632 -8.22 -6.73 34.14
N TRP A 633 -7.51 -6.18 33.20
CA TRP A 633 -7.23 -6.82 31.93
C TRP A 633 -5.75 -7.16 31.84
N VAL A 634 -5.44 -8.43 31.64
CA VAL A 634 -4.09 -8.94 31.48
C VAL A 634 -3.98 -9.53 30.07
N THR A 635 -3.17 -8.91 29.23
CA THR A 635 -2.83 -9.47 27.92
C THR A 635 -1.56 -10.30 28.02
N ASN A 636 -1.50 -11.40 27.27
CA ASN A 636 -0.40 -12.35 27.29
C ASN A 636 -0.02 -12.79 28.72
N ILE A 637 -1.00 -13.36 29.47
CA ILE A 637 -0.79 -13.75 30.88
C ILE A 637 0.36 -14.73 31.09
N LEU A 638 0.63 -15.60 30.09
CA LEU A 638 1.71 -16.56 30.10
C LEU A 638 3.08 -15.92 29.84
N ASN A 639 3.10 -14.65 29.42
CA ASN A 639 4.30 -13.93 29.01
C ASN A 639 5.09 -14.67 27.91
N THR A 640 4.38 -15.27 26.96
CA THR A 640 4.97 -16.02 25.84
C THR A 640 5.73 -15.08 24.93
N LYS A 641 6.95 -15.43 24.56
CA LYS A 641 7.76 -14.70 23.58
C LYS A 641 7.36 -15.17 22.17
N ASN A 642 6.35 -14.58 21.60
CA ASN A 642 5.90 -14.87 20.25
C ASN A 642 6.84 -14.23 19.22
N VAL A 643 7.34 -15.02 18.26
CA VAL A 643 8.25 -14.56 17.22
C VAL A 643 7.44 -14.05 16.03
N ASN A 644 7.37 -12.73 15.84
CA ASN A 644 6.62 -12.11 14.76
C ASN A 644 7.44 -12.01 13.45
N SER A 645 8.77 -11.97 13.55
CA SER A 645 9.68 -11.89 12.41
C SER A 645 11.00 -12.56 12.73
N VAL A 646 11.70 -13.00 11.70
CA VAL A 646 13.03 -13.60 11.80
C VAL A 646 13.96 -13.00 10.75
N TYR A 647 15.25 -13.09 10.98
CA TYR A 647 16.23 -12.78 9.95
C TYR A 647 16.21 -13.87 8.87
N PRO A 648 16.06 -13.51 7.60
CA PRO A 648 15.79 -14.48 6.53
C PRO A 648 16.88 -15.54 6.34
N TYR A 649 18.13 -15.23 6.64
CA TYR A 649 19.24 -16.18 6.50
C TYR A 649 19.27 -17.24 7.58
N THR A 650 19.15 -16.84 8.84
CA THR A 650 19.25 -17.75 9.99
C THR A 650 17.91 -18.40 10.38
N GLY A 651 16.79 -17.72 10.07
CA GLY A 651 15.48 -18.07 10.61
C GLY A 651 15.33 -17.78 12.11
N GLN A 652 16.24 -16.98 12.69
CA GLN A 652 16.24 -16.62 14.11
C GLN A 652 15.85 -15.14 14.30
N PRO A 653 15.16 -14.78 15.41
CA PRO A 653 14.76 -13.40 15.65
C PRO A 653 15.86 -12.50 16.21
N MET A 654 16.98 -13.05 16.69
CA MET A 654 18.05 -12.30 17.37
C MET A 654 19.42 -12.47 16.74
N ASP A 655 19.53 -13.18 15.63
CA ASP A 655 20.80 -13.41 14.92
C ASP A 655 20.57 -13.39 13.41
N ASP A 656 21.19 -12.45 12.73
CA ASP A 656 21.13 -12.36 11.27
C ASP A 656 22.21 -13.18 10.57
N GLY A 657 23.17 -13.75 11.33
CA GLY A 657 24.30 -14.52 10.83
C GLY A 657 25.41 -13.68 10.17
N PHE A 658 25.28 -12.36 10.15
CA PHE A 658 26.25 -11.49 9.46
C PHE A 658 27.63 -11.50 10.14
N LEU A 659 27.68 -11.34 11.47
CA LEU A 659 28.95 -11.29 12.20
C LEU A 659 29.80 -12.56 12.05
N THR A 660 29.18 -13.72 11.83
CA THR A 660 29.86 -15.01 11.65
C THR A 660 30.17 -15.34 10.20
N SER A 661 29.62 -14.58 9.25
CA SER A 661 29.80 -14.80 7.82
C SER A 661 31.18 -14.33 7.34
N PRO A 662 31.72 -14.90 6.24
CA PRO A 662 32.97 -14.42 5.64
C PRO A 662 32.95 -12.93 5.32
N ALA A 663 31.83 -12.42 4.78
CA ALA A 663 31.67 -11.00 4.49
C ALA A 663 31.69 -10.14 5.78
N GLY A 664 31.01 -10.58 6.83
CA GLY A 664 31.00 -9.90 8.13
C GLY A 664 32.37 -9.89 8.79
N GLN A 665 33.11 -10.98 8.70
CA GLN A 665 34.48 -11.07 9.23
C GLN A 665 35.45 -10.09 8.53
N LEU A 666 35.34 -9.95 7.21
CA LEU A 666 36.09 -8.95 6.46
C LEU A 666 35.77 -7.51 6.90
N VAL A 667 34.47 -7.23 7.13
CA VAL A 667 34.04 -5.91 7.62
C VAL A 667 34.61 -5.67 9.04
N ILE A 668 34.54 -6.66 9.94
CA ILE A 668 35.08 -6.56 11.30
C ILE A 668 36.59 -6.26 11.26
N GLN A 669 37.35 -7.00 10.44
CA GLN A 669 38.79 -6.80 10.29
C GLN A 669 39.18 -5.43 9.72
N SER A 670 38.32 -4.80 8.93
CA SER A 670 38.51 -3.48 8.35
C SER A 670 38.24 -2.33 9.34
N GLN A 671 37.65 -2.60 10.51
CA GLN A 671 37.33 -1.58 11.49
C GLN A 671 38.54 -1.17 12.31
N ILE A 672 38.59 0.10 12.73
CA ILE A 672 39.64 0.62 13.64
C ILE A 672 39.59 -0.13 14.98
N ASP A 673 38.36 -0.41 15.48
CA ASP A 673 38.14 -1.20 16.69
C ASP A 673 37.08 -2.29 16.39
N ALA A 674 37.56 -3.49 16.16
CA ALA A 674 36.74 -4.65 15.83
C ALA A 674 35.78 -5.05 16.95
N GLN A 675 36.20 -4.88 18.23
CA GLN A 675 35.37 -5.23 19.37
C GLN A 675 34.20 -4.27 19.52
N SER A 676 34.50 -2.96 19.51
CA SER A 676 33.47 -1.93 19.58
C SER A 676 32.42 -2.04 18.45
N TYR A 677 32.88 -2.35 17.22
CA TYR A 677 31.98 -2.61 16.11
C TYR A 677 31.04 -3.79 16.38
N THR A 678 31.62 -4.92 16.84
CA THR A 678 30.88 -6.15 17.11
C THR A 678 29.83 -5.94 18.22
N ASP A 679 30.23 -5.25 19.31
CA ASP A 679 29.32 -5.01 20.43
C ASP A 679 28.20 -4.05 20.04
N LEU A 680 28.50 -3.00 19.28
CA LEU A 680 27.48 -2.08 18.78
C LEU A 680 26.54 -2.78 17.78
N TYR A 681 27.05 -3.65 16.93
CA TYR A 681 26.22 -4.44 15.99
C TYR A 681 25.24 -5.33 16.76
N ARG A 682 25.69 -6.00 17.84
CA ARG A 682 24.81 -6.79 18.71
C ARG A 682 23.73 -5.95 19.39
N VAL A 683 24.07 -4.75 19.84
CA VAL A 683 23.08 -3.80 20.37
C VAL A 683 22.04 -3.47 19.33
N LEU A 684 22.43 -3.25 18.08
CA LEU A 684 21.49 -3.00 16.98
C LEU A 684 20.58 -4.19 16.69
N LEU A 685 21.12 -5.41 16.64
CA LEU A 685 20.33 -6.63 16.49
C LEU A 685 19.24 -6.73 17.56
N ASN A 686 19.60 -6.44 18.81
CA ASN A 686 18.70 -6.50 19.95
C ASN A 686 17.70 -5.34 20.02
N SER A 687 18.00 -4.21 19.37
CA SER A 687 17.14 -3.02 19.34
C SER A 687 16.09 -3.04 18.24
N GLN A 688 16.14 -4.04 17.33
CA GLN A 688 15.15 -4.15 16.26
C GLN A 688 13.76 -4.38 16.83
N THR A 689 12.86 -3.43 16.55
CA THR A 689 11.46 -3.53 16.95
C THR A 689 10.69 -4.46 16.02
N GLY A 690 9.70 -5.19 16.56
CA GLY A 690 8.82 -6.05 15.75
C GLY A 690 9.26 -7.50 15.62
N MET A 691 10.45 -7.91 16.08
CA MET A 691 10.87 -9.33 16.09
C MET A 691 10.01 -10.17 17.02
N PHE A 692 9.56 -9.61 18.11
CA PHE A 692 8.73 -10.29 19.11
C PHE A 692 7.39 -9.58 19.31
N GLY A 693 6.37 -10.35 19.66
CA GLY A 693 5.09 -9.85 20.12
C GLY A 693 5.16 -9.12 21.46
N ALA A 694 4.10 -8.41 21.79
CA ALA A 694 4.03 -7.66 23.05
C ALA A 694 4.19 -8.58 24.28
N PRO A 695 4.98 -8.20 25.27
CA PRO A 695 5.07 -8.93 26.53
C PRO A 695 3.75 -8.80 27.31
N ARG A 696 3.67 -9.49 28.45
CA ARG A 696 2.53 -9.36 29.36
C ARG A 696 2.31 -7.90 29.76
N GLN A 697 1.07 -7.44 29.59
CA GLN A 697 0.63 -6.12 30.02
C GLN A 697 -0.56 -6.26 30.95
N ILE A 698 -0.57 -5.47 32.01
CA ILE A 698 -1.65 -5.45 33.02
C ILE A 698 -2.24 -4.04 33.01
N ARG A 699 -3.56 -3.98 32.85
CA ARG A 699 -4.34 -2.74 32.90
C ARG A 699 -5.43 -2.89 33.91
N ALA A 700 -5.59 -1.94 34.80
CA ALA A 700 -6.70 -1.87 35.76
C ALA A 700 -7.47 -0.57 35.55
N GLY A 701 -8.76 -0.60 35.78
CA GLY A 701 -9.60 0.59 35.64
C GLY A 701 -10.95 0.45 36.33
N VAL A 702 -11.62 1.58 36.43
CA VAL A 702 -12.97 1.70 36.99
C VAL A 702 -13.88 2.34 35.94
N ARG A 703 -15.04 1.74 35.71
CA ARG A 703 -16.06 2.25 34.80
C ARG A 703 -17.34 2.54 35.59
N PHE A 704 -17.81 3.75 35.45
CA PHE A 704 -19.10 4.17 36.00
C PHE A 704 -20.17 4.06 34.91
N ASN A 705 -21.24 3.27 35.17
CA ASN A 705 -22.40 3.18 34.27
C ASN A 705 -23.55 3.99 34.88
N PHE A 706 -23.88 5.10 34.24
CA PHE A 706 -25.03 5.95 34.54
C PHE A 706 -26.14 5.57 33.55
N ASN A 707 -27.16 4.83 34.04
CA ASN A 707 -28.35 4.46 33.25
C ASN A 707 -29.53 5.32 33.64
#